data_5da432e349c65d41f0ae34b32c6b5012
#
_entry.id   5da432e349c65d41f0ae34b32c6b5012
#
_cell.length_a   1.000
_cell.length_b   1.000
_cell.length_c   1.000
_cell.angle_alpha   90.00
_cell.angle_beta   90.00
_cell.angle_gamma   90.00
#
_symmetry.space_group_name_H-M   'P 1'
#
loop_
_entity.id
_entity.type
_entity.pdbx_description
1 polymer ?
#
loop_
_entity_poly.entity_id
_entity_poly.type
_entity_poly.pdbx_seq_one_letter_code
_entity_poly.pdbx_strand_id
1 'polypeptide(L)'
;MTRSRKRKLARLRGKWARIPLASALLASGGAAYAADAADTNTLEEVVVTAQKRTEDLQKVPISLQVLSSETLEQHQVSDFDDYAKLLPSVSFQSFGPGQSQLYFRGIASGEDGLHAGSLPATGVYLDEIPVTTIGNTLDVHVYDIARVEALAGPQGTLYGASSLSGTLRIITNKPDPTAFSAGYDVKADKFGKGNPGEEIEGFVNIPLSDKIAVRLVGFYDHQGGYINNVVSDNTYQRGAPGSAPGLFTGPDEPLTVSNLDVSGRRFNPEETYGGRGALKIDLDDNWTITPQVLWQSQRADGDFTFDPTKGDLNVGDFSDGLNEDKWYQSALTVEGKVANFDILYSGGWFERSVHNLVDYSNYTVGYDAKSQLPGATYNAIRYIDCAAGTPANNCNGAGGPLTNPTQFVDNHDKYTKMSHELRVTSPADFRLRGVAGLFYQRQTDNIRAAFEAPGLPQYYSVDGQIDTIYLSQQLRVDRDYAAFAQLSFDLTDKLKIDAGIRKFWVNNTLFGFFGFNDVINSHSGEVTCDPPVSAATIIPGLLPCINTNKKVVETGETHKVTLTYQIDPDQMVYGTYSTGFRPGGNNRVEGVAPYNSDRLTNIEVGWKTDWFTHHLRANGALFYERWSDMQLSVFGANGITSIVNAANAGVKGIESEVSWLVVENLTLSGSGTYVDARTTQDYCNPDPTTQQVTHNCTDPQAPSGTPLPVTPKLKVNGTARYKFEVGDYQSFVQGVVIHQSSSTSALQTAQEDAIGNLPHFTTFDFSAGTGMKDWKLEAYIENAFDKRGELSRVTQCTSAAICYSDYRVFAIKPMNFGVKFGQKF
;
A
#
# COMPACT_ATOMS: atom_id res chain seq x y z
N MET A 1 -6.84 23.08 -23.88
CA MET A 1 -5.68 23.84 -23.32
C MET A 1 -4.92 24.60 -24.37
N THR A 2 -4.76 25.89 -24.19
CA THR A 2 -4.17 26.76 -25.21
C THR A 2 -2.66 26.60 -25.29
N ARG A 3 -2.09 26.75 -26.50
CA ARG A 3 -0.63 26.71 -26.79
C ARG A 3 0.28 27.52 -25.84
N SER A 4 -0.28 28.34 -24.97
CA SER A 4 0.41 29.15 -23.96
C SER A 4 0.90 28.36 -22.76
N ARG A 5 0.21 27.27 -22.34
CA ARG A 5 0.64 26.43 -21.21
C ARG A 5 1.79 25.49 -21.60
N LYS A 6 1.77 24.92 -22.82
CA LYS A 6 2.89 24.10 -23.35
C LYS A 6 4.20 24.87 -23.42
N ARG A 7 4.17 26.21 -23.71
CA ARG A 7 5.38 27.04 -23.69
C ARG A 7 5.93 27.35 -22.28
N LYS A 8 5.12 27.30 -21.24
CA LYS A 8 5.61 27.49 -19.86
C LYS A 8 6.29 26.22 -19.30
N LEU A 9 5.78 25.03 -19.62
CA LEU A 9 6.40 23.77 -19.25
C LEU A 9 7.72 23.50 -19.98
N ALA A 10 7.81 23.85 -21.27
CA ALA A 10 9.05 23.73 -22.03
C ALA A 10 10.17 24.71 -21.58
N ARG A 11 9.84 25.80 -20.87
CA ARG A 11 10.83 26.76 -20.32
C ARG A 11 11.40 26.37 -18.96
N LEU A 12 10.81 25.40 -18.26
CA LEU A 12 11.35 24.89 -17.01
C LEU A 12 12.36 23.73 -17.20
N ARG A 13 12.42 23.12 -18.38
CA ARG A 13 13.39 22.07 -18.73
C ARG A 13 14.80 22.56 -19.08
N GLY A 14 15.12 23.83 -18.96
CA GLY A 14 16.34 24.44 -19.48
C GLY A 14 17.26 25.14 -18.49
N LYS A 15 17.27 24.81 -17.18
CA LYS A 15 18.25 25.40 -16.26
C LYS A 15 18.69 24.42 -15.17
N TRP A 16 19.36 23.35 -15.56
CA TRP A 16 20.23 22.66 -14.63
C TRP A 16 21.65 23.17 -14.80
N ALA A 17 22.11 23.95 -13.84
CA ALA A 17 23.46 24.43 -13.75
C ALA A 17 24.39 23.25 -13.48
N ARG A 18 25.41 23.11 -14.29
CA ARG A 18 26.52 22.17 -14.08
C ARG A 18 27.22 22.53 -12.79
N ILE A 19 27.12 21.65 -11.78
CA ILE A 19 27.97 21.69 -10.60
C ILE A 19 29.25 20.91 -10.95
N PRO A 20 30.45 21.49 -10.88
CA PRO A 20 31.65 20.72 -11.07
C PRO A 20 31.91 19.84 -9.85
N LEU A 21 32.01 18.52 -10.04
CA LEU A 21 32.57 17.61 -9.05
C LEU A 21 34.02 17.97 -8.80
N ALA A 22 34.30 18.53 -7.65
CA ALA A 22 35.66 18.72 -7.17
C ALA A 22 36.17 17.37 -6.60
N SER A 23 37.08 16.75 -7.33
CA SER A 23 37.83 15.58 -6.89
C SER A 23 38.79 15.98 -5.76
N ALA A 24 38.47 15.61 -4.52
CA ALA A 24 39.40 15.64 -3.40
C ALA A 24 39.85 14.21 -3.09
N LEU A 25 40.97 13.81 -3.65
CA LEU A 25 41.73 12.64 -3.20
C LEU A 25 42.36 12.94 -1.84
N LEU A 26 41.92 12.28 -0.80
CA LEU A 26 42.64 12.16 0.46
C LEU A 26 43.11 10.72 0.61
N ALA A 27 44.39 10.54 0.31
CA ALA A 27 45.13 9.36 0.71
C ALA A 27 45.52 9.47 2.20
N SER A 28 44.92 8.60 3.02
CA SER A 28 45.43 8.34 4.36
C SER A 28 45.35 6.84 4.65
N GLY A 29 46.52 6.27 4.98
CA GLY A 29 46.73 4.86 5.22
C GLY A 29 45.87 4.34 6.37
N GLY A 30 45.10 3.28 6.09
CA GLY A 30 44.26 2.59 7.04
C GLY A 30 45.05 1.55 7.85
N ALA A 31 44.85 1.58 9.14
CA ALA A 31 45.10 0.43 10.00
C ALA A 31 43.91 -0.53 9.84
N ALA A 32 44.20 -1.73 9.37
CA ALA A 32 43.20 -2.80 9.26
C ALA A 32 42.80 -3.28 10.66
N TYR A 33 41.58 -3.02 11.06
CA TYR A 33 40.96 -3.81 12.12
C TYR A 33 40.33 -5.03 11.48
N ALA A 34 40.76 -6.20 11.95
CA ALA A 34 40.18 -7.48 11.59
C ALA A 34 38.75 -7.50 12.15
N ALA A 35 37.74 -7.45 11.30
CA ALA A 35 36.44 -7.97 11.63
C ALA A 35 36.60 -9.50 11.80
N ASP A 36 36.09 -10.07 12.87
CA ASP A 36 36.01 -11.51 13.05
C ASP A 36 35.35 -12.10 11.80
N ALA A 37 36.04 -13.03 11.18
CA ALA A 37 35.48 -13.83 10.11
C ALA A 37 34.35 -14.63 10.74
N ALA A 38 33.09 -14.21 10.46
CA ALA A 38 31.93 -15.03 10.78
C ALA A 38 32.17 -16.41 10.20
N ASP A 39 31.89 -17.44 11.00
CA ASP A 39 32.04 -18.84 10.62
C ASP A 39 31.12 -19.07 9.40
N THR A 40 31.68 -19.12 8.19
CA THR A 40 30.94 -19.15 6.91
C THR A 40 30.14 -20.45 6.73
N ASN A 41 30.20 -21.35 7.71
CA ASN A 41 29.65 -22.70 7.66
C ASN A 41 28.30 -22.88 8.38
N THR A 42 27.64 -21.81 8.83
CA THR A 42 26.33 -21.90 9.50
C THR A 42 25.40 -20.81 9.00
N LEU A 43 24.09 -21.04 9.12
CA LEU A 43 23.08 -20.01 8.84
C LEU A 43 23.18 -18.88 9.87
N GLU A 44 23.11 -17.63 9.40
CA GLU A 44 23.21 -16.45 10.26
C GLU A 44 22.09 -16.40 11.31
N GLU A 45 22.42 -15.96 12.52
CA GLU A 45 21.46 -15.65 13.57
C GLU A 45 20.74 -14.33 13.22
N VAL A 46 19.41 -14.36 13.13
CA VAL A 46 18.61 -13.19 12.77
C VAL A 46 18.00 -12.58 14.02
N VAL A 47 18.41 -11.37 14.34
CA VAL A 47 17.86 -10.60 15.47
C VAL A 47 16.66 -9.77 15.00
N VAL A 48 15.57 -9.82 15.77
CA VAL A 48 14.31 -9.13 15.50
C VAL A 48 13.83 -8.30 16.68
N THR A 49 12.91 -7.36 16.41
CA THR A 49 12.27 -6.52 17.44
C THR A 49 10.74 -6.61 17.38
N ALA A 50 10.23 -7.70 16.81
CA ALA A 50 8.82 -7.92 16.55
C ALA A 50 7.92 -7.93 17.81
N GLN A 51 8.44 -8.33 18.98
CA GLN A 51 7.72 -8.26 20.25
C GLN A 51 8.07 -7.04 21.10
N LYS A 52 8.53 -5.95 20.47
CA LYS A 52 8.99 -4.73 21.14
C LYS A 52 10.18 -4.98 22.09
N ARG A 53 10.94 -6.04 21.84
CA ARG A 53 12.18 -6.46 22.49
C ARG A 53 13.14 -6.99 21.45
N THR A 54 14.43 -6.86 21.72
CA THR A 54 15.48 -7.48 20.89
C THR A 54 15.58 -8.95 21.24
N GLU A 55 15.26 -9.82 20.30
CA GLU A 55 15.22 -11.28 20.48
C GLU A 55 15.75 -11.97 19.20
N ASP A 56 16.29 -13.17 19.37
CA ASP A 56 16.61 -14.06 18.26
C ASP A 56 15.31 -14.56 17.60
N LEU A 57 15.25 -14.53 16.27
CA LEU A 57 14.10 -14.97 15.47
C LEU A 57 13.62 -16.37 15.87
N GLN A 58 14.56 -17.29 16.18
CA GLN A 58 14.24 -18.67 16.55
C GLN A 58 13.61 -18.80 17.95
N LYS A 59 13.69 -17.74 18.77
CA LYS A 59 13.11 -17.71 20.13
C LYS A 59 11.78 -16.94 20.22
N VAL A 60 11.33 -16.34 19.11
CA VAL A 60 10.09 -15.55 19.06
C VAL A 60 8.92 -16.42 18.62
N PRO A 61 7.92 -16.72 19.52
CA PRO A 61 6.84 -17.64 19.24
C PRO A 61 5.68 -16.96 18.48
N ILE A 62 5.95 -16.48 17.27
CA ILE A 62 4.98 -15.92 16.34
C ILE A 62 5.38 -16.28 14.91
N SER A 63 4.41 -16.28 14.00
CA SER A 63 4.70 -16.35 12.57
C SER A 63 5.29 -15.02 12.11
N LEU A 64 6.56 -15.06 11.75
CA LEU A 64 7.37 -13.91 11.39
C LEU A 64 8.32 -14.29 10.26
N GLN A 65 8.23 -13.59 9.13
CA GLN A 65 9.20 -13.64 8.05
C GLN A 65 10.10 -12.40 8.12
N VAL A 66 11.38 -12.59 7.85
CA VAL A 66 12.37 -11.51 7.89
C VAL A 66 13.17 -11.52 6.59
N LEU A 67 13.14 -10.40 5.89
CA LEU A 67 14.05 -10.13 4.79
C LEU A 67 15.22 -9.31 5.36
N SER A 68 16.37 -9.95 5.55
CA SER A 68 17.58 -9.29 6.03
C SER A 68 18.15 -8.32 4.98
N SER A 69 19.05 -7.43 5.39
CA SER A 69 19.79 -6.56 4.47
C SER A 69 20.45 -7.35 3.34
N GLU A 70 21.06 -8.52 3.66
CA GLU A 70 21.66 -9.41 2.65
C GLU A 70 20.59 -9.95 1.68
N THR A 71 19.45 -10.42 2.19
CA THR A 71 18.34 -10.92 1.37
C THR A 71 17.80 -9.84 0.42
N LEU A 72 17.59 -8.61 0.95
CA LEU A 72 17.11 -7.47 0.16
C LEU A 72 18.09 -7.13 -0.98
N GLU A 73 19.40 -7.11 -0.69
CA GLU A 73 20.45 -6.86 -1.69
C GLU A 73 20.53 -8.00 -2.71
N GLN A 74 20.45 -9.27 -2.29
CA GLN A 74 20.53 -10.44 -3.17
C GLN A 74 19.38 -10.54 -4.18
N HIS A 75 18.21 -9.99 -3.84
CA HIS A 75 17.01 -10.01 -4.67
C HIS A 75 16.73 -8.68 -5.38
N GLN A 76 17.70 -7.76 -5.39
CA GLN A 76 17.58 -6.43 -6.03
C GLN A 76 16.34 -5.64 -5.58
N VAL A 77 15.95 -5.79 -4.32
CA VAL A 77 14.75 -5.15 -3.76
C VAL A 77 14.95 -3.64 -3.66
N SER A 78 14.16 -2.85 -4.38
CA SER A 78 14.20 -1.39 -4.35
C SER A 78 12.89 -0.74 -3.89
N ASP A 79 11.76 -1.42 -4.00
CA ASP A 79 10.44 -0.88 -3.68
C ASP A 79 9.50 -1.91 -3.03
N PHE A 80 8.23 -1.49 -2.81
CA PHE A 80 7.19 -2.31 -2.21
C PHE A 80 6.92 -3.61 -2.99
N ASP A 81 6.76 -3.53 -4.29
CA ASP A 81 6.41 -4.68 -5.14
C ASP A 81 7.50 -5.76 -5.06
N ASP A 82 8.76 -5.35 -4.96
CA ASP A 82 9.91 -6.24 -4.92
C ASP A 82 9.97 -7.06 -3.63
N TYR A 83 9.73 -6.46 -2.44
CA TYR A 83 9.72 -7.27 -1.23
C TYR A 83 8.42 -8.03 -1.02
N ALA A 84 7.28 -7.52 -1.51
CA ALA A 84 5.99 -8.20 -1.40
C ALA A 84 5.94 -9.53 -2.17
N LYS A 85 6.66 -9.62 -3.30
CA LYS A 85 6.79 -10.88 -4.06
C LYS A 85 7.52 -11.98 -3.26
N LEU A 86 8.41 -11.60 -2.35
CA LEU A 86 9.22 -12.51 -1.52
C LEU A 86 8.51 -12.96 -0.24
N LEU A 87 7.37 -12.35 0.12
CA LEU A 87 6.58 -12.63 1.32
C LEU A 87 5.32 -13.43 0.96
N PRO A 88 5.30 -14.77 1.05
CA PRO A 88 4.15 -15.59 0.60
C PRO A 88 2.89 -15.38 1.44
N SER A 89 3.00 -14.98 2.71
CA SER A 89 1.85 -14.65 3.57
C SER A 89 1.16 -13.35 3.15
N VAL A 90 1.80 -12.57 2.26
CA VAL A 90 1.36 -11.26 1.78
C VAL A 90 0.74 -11.38 0.40
N SER A 91 -0.43 -10.79 0.21
CA SER A 91 -1.00 -10.44 -1.09
C SER A 91 -1.29 -8.94 -1.13
N PHE A 92 -1.46 -8.37 -2.31
CA PHE A 92 -1.78 -6.96 -2.44
C PHE A 92 -2.59 -6.70 -3.72
N GLN A 93 -3.37 -5.64 -3.67
CA GLN A 93 -4.04 -5.03 -4.80
C GLN A 93 -3.31 -3.71 -5.10
N SER A 94 -3.12 -3.40 -6.38
CA SER A 94 -2.42 -2.17 -6.78
C SER A 94 -3.02 -1.56 -8.03
N PHE A 95 -2.83 -0.25 -8.17
CA PHE A 95 -3.10 0.54 -9.37
C PHE A 95 -1.82 1.16 -9.93
N GLY A 96 -0.69 0.99 -9.24
CA GLY A 96 0.61 1.53 -9.62
C GLY A 96 1.48 1.88 -8.41
N PRO A 97 2.67 2.45 -8.63
CA PRO A 97 3.59 2.87 -7.59
C PRO A 97 2.93 3.80 -6.57
N GLY A 98 3.12 3.53 -5.27
CA GLY A 98 2.48 4.26 -4.17
C GLY A 98 0.97 4.04 -4.04
N GLN A 99 0.36 3.16 -4.84
CA GLN A 99 -1.08 2.91 -4.88
C GLN A 99 -1.43 1.44 -4.54
N SER A 100 -0.67 0.82 -3.67
CA SER A 100 -0.84 -0.58 -3.29
C SER A 100 -1.51 -0.73 -1.92
N GLN A 101 -2.34 -1.75 -1.78
CA GLN A 101 -2.93 -2.17 -0.51
C GLN A 101 -2.48 -3.56 -0.12
N LEU A 102 -1.96 -3.67 1.08
CA LEU A 102 -1.31 -4.85 1.63
C LEU A 102 -2.28 -5.67 2.50
N TYR A 103 -2.30 -6.98 2.28
CA TYR A 103 -3.11 -7.94 3.03
C TYR A 103 -2.26 -9.11 3.52
N PHE A 104 -2.49 -9.58 4.74
CA PHE A 104 -1.91 -10.82 5.25
C PHE A 104 -2.94 -11.94 5.24
N ARG A 105 -2.49 -13.16 4.91
CA ARG A 105 -3.30 -14.41 5.00
C ARG A 105 -4.66 -14.33 4.32
N GLY A 106 -4.79 -13.44 3.31
CA GLY A 106 -6.04 -13.29 2.59
C GLY A 106 -7.14 -12.53 3.33
N ILE A 107 -6.82 -11.76 4.37
CA ILE A 107 -7.75 -10.81 4.99
C ILE A 107 -7.82 -9.57 4.09
N ALA A 108 -8.42 -9.77 2.92
CA ALA A 108 -8.50 -8.77 1.86
C ALA A 108 -9.93 -8.24 1.75
N SER A 109 -10.11 -6.94 1.99
CA SER A 109 -11.41 -6.28 1.85
C SER A 109 -11.72 -5.91 0.39
N GLY A 110 -10.70 -5.86 -0.48
CA GLY A 110 -10.82 -5.23 -1.78
C GLY A 110 -11.08 -3.72 -1.63
N GLU A 111 -10.62 -2.93 -2.58
CA GLU A 111 -10.86 -1.48 -2.58
C GLU A 111 -11.04 -0.96 -4.00
N ASP A 112 -11.65 0.22 -4.12
CA ASP A 112 -11.94 0.85 -5.41
C ASP A 112 -10.83 1.77 -5.92
N GLY A 113 -9.69 1.82 -5.22
CA GLY A 113 -8.54 2.68 -5.56
C GLY A 113 -8.73 4.17 -5.23
N LEU A 114 -9.90 4.56 -4.73
CA LEU A 114 -10.19 5.93 -4.31
C LEU A 114 -9.93 6.06 -2.80
N HIS A 115 -9.15 7.06 -2.39
CA HIS A 115 -8.56 7.24 -1.04
C HIS A 115 -9.54 7.47 0.13
N ALA A 116 -10.76 6.99 0.07
CA ALA A 116 -11.78 7.32 1.04
C ALA A 116 -12.43 6.08 1.68
N GLY A 117 -11.66 5.05 1.90
CA GLY A 117 -12.09 3.78 2.48
C GLY A 117 -12.02 3.71 4.00
N SER A 118 -12.08 2.49 4.51
CA SER A 118 -11.73 2.16 5.89
C SER A 118 -10.21 2.26 6.12
N LEU A 119 -9.79 2.26 7.38
CA LEU A 119 -8.37 2.11 7.69
C LEU A 119 -7.86 0.77 7.14
N PRO A 120 -6.59 0.67 6.71
CA PRO A 120 -6.01 -0.60 6.29
C PRO A 120 -6.09 -1.70 7.35
N ALA A 121 -6.24 -2.95 6.93
CA ALA A 121 -6.20 -4.12 7.81
C ALA A 121 -4.79 -4.46 8.30
N THR A 122 -3.77 -3.94 7.64
CA THR A 122 -2.35 -4.17 7.92
C THR A 122 -1.68 -2.90 8.43
N GLY A 123 -0.96 -3.00 9.55
CA GLY A 123 -0.15 -1.92 10.09
C GLY A 123 1.21 -1.84 9.40
N VAL A 124 1.66 -0.63 9.04
CA VAL A 124 3.00 -0.37 8.49
C VAL A 124 3.77 0.55 9.42
N TYR A 125 4.98 0.14 9.75
CA TYR A 125 5.88 0.86 10.65
C TYR A 125 7.22 1.12 9.98
N LEU A 126 7.71 2.33 10.13
CA LEU A 126 9.08 2.70 9.77
C LEU A 126 9.84 2.95 11.07
N ASP A 127 10.74 2.01 11.39
CA ASP A 127 11.30 1.84 12.73
C ASP A 127 10.21 1.67 13.81
N GLU A 128 10.12 2.56 14.79
CA GLU A 128 9.11 2.52 15.86
C GLU A 128 7.85 3.36 15.54
N ILE A 129 7.83 4.08 14.41
CA ILE A 129 6.77 5.03 14.08
C ILE A 129 5.75 4.39 13.14
N PRO A 130 4.44 4.41 13.47
CA PRO A 130 3.39 3.96 12.58
C PRO A 130 3.22 4.93 11.40
N VAL A 131 3.36 4.44 10.17
CA VAL A 131 3.20 5.23 8.94
C VAL A 131 1.97 4.83 8.12
N THR A 132 1.14 3.94 8.64
CA THR A 132 -0.11 3.53 8.01
C THR A 132 -1.04 4.73 7.81
N THR A 133 -1.49 4.97 6.58
CA THR A 133 -2.51 5.98 6.24
C THR A 133 -3.75 5.30 5.66
N ILE A 134 -4.87 6.03 5.61
CA ILE A 134 -6.01 5.61 4.79
C ILE A 134 -5.57 5.61 3.33
N GLY A 135 -6.21 4.79 2.52
CA GLY A 135 -5.83 4.62 1.13
C GLY A 135 -4.67 3.63 1.00
N ASN A 136 -3.57 4.04 0.42
CA ASN A 136 -2.53 3.13 0.00
C ASN A 136 -1.41 2.98 1.02
N THR A 137 -0.80 1.78 1.03
CA THR A 137 0.43 1.49 1.77
C THR A 137 1.54 2.43 1.32
N LEU A 138 2.31 2.94 2.28
CA LEU A 138 3.46 3.77 1.99
C LEU A 138 4.52 2.94 1.25
N ASP A 139 4.91 3.40 0.07
CA ASP A 139 6.03 2.84 -0.68
C ASP A 139 7.32 3.50 -0.21
N VAL A 140 8.17 2.73 0.44
CA VAL A 140 9.45 3.19 0.98
C VAL A 140 10.57 2.60 0.15
N HIS A 141 11.39 3.45 -0.44
CA HIS A 141 12.57 3.00 -1.17
C HIS A 141 13.53 2.22 -0.27
N VAL A 142 13.95 1.06 -0.73
CA VAL A 142 14.70 0.07 0.06
C VAL A 142 16.19 0.22 -0.18
N TYR A 143 16.82 1.18 0.51
CA TYR A 143 18.26 1.32 0.56
C TYR A 143 18.75 1.62 1.97
N ASP A 144 19.83 1.00 2.38
CA ASP A 144 20.39 1.09 3.73
C ASP A 144 19.37 0.71 4.83
N ILE A 145 18.58 -0.32 4.53
CA ILE A 145 17.60 -0.94 5.42
C ILE A 145 18.23 -2.15 6.11
N ALA A 146 18.09 -2.25 7.44
CA ALA A 146 18.62 -3.37 8.20
C ALA A 146 17.82 -4.65 7.92
N ARG A 147 16.49 -4.53 7.84
CA ARG A 147 15.59 -5.63 7.52
C ARG A 147 14.15 -5.16 7.34
N VAL A 148 13.34 -6.01 6.69
CA VAL A 148 11.88 -5.92 6.67
C VAL A 148 11.32 -7.09 7.47
N GLU A 149 10.49 -6.81 8.48
CA GLU A 149 9.83 -7.80 9.33
C GLU A 149 8.34 -7.88 8.95
N ALA A 150 7.86 -9.04 8.54
CA ALA A 150 6.47 -9.30 8.20
C ALA A 150 5.83 -10.22 9.25
N LEU A 151 5.02 -9.64 10.14
CA LEU A 151 4.34 -10.32 11.23
C LEU A 151 2.94 -10.73 10.75
N ALA A 152 2.72 -12.00 10.49
CA ALA A 152 1.44 -12.52 10.05
C ALA A 152 0.48 -12.76 11.24
N GLY A 153 -0.83 -12.61 10.98
CA GLY A 153 -1.88 -12.72 11.99
C GLY A 153 -2.03 -11.47 12.87
N PRO A 154 -3.08 -11.42 13.73
CA PRO A 154 -3.40 -10.24 14.52
C PRO A 154 -2.29 -9.82 15.47
N GLN A 155 -1.88 -8.55 15.36
CA GLN A 155 -0.86 -7.92 16.22
C GLN A 155 -1.45 -6.78 17.08
N GLY A 156 -2.76 -6.72 17.23
CA GLY A 156 -3.48 -5.63 17.88
C GLY A 156 -3.03 -5.32 19.31
N THR A 157 -2.48 -6.29 20.06
CA THR A 157 -2.04 -6.11 21.44
C THR A 157 -0.84 -5.16 21.56
N LEU A 158 0.18 -5.32 20.71
CA LEU A 158 1.40 -4.50 20.76
C LEU A 158 1.38 -3.33 19.76
N TYR A 159 0.72 -3.53 18.60
CA TYR A 159 0.74 -2.58 17.50
C TYR A 159 -0.58 -1.82 17.32
N GLY A 160 -1.68 -2.29 17.92
CA GLY A 160 -2.94 -1.57 18.00
C GLY A 160 -3.78 -1.59 16.73
N ALA A 161 -4.46 -0.47 16.48
CA ALA A 161 -5.34 -0.28 15.33
C ALA A 161 -4.61 -0.48 14.00
N SER A 162 -5.32 -0.97 12.99
CA SER A 162 -4.77 -1.33 11.68
C SER A 162 -3.79 -2.50 11.65
N SER A 163 -3.52 -3.16 12.79
CA SER A 163 -2.78 -4.42 12.84
C SER A 163 -3.75 -5.60 13.02
N LEU A 164 -4.85 -5.56 12.25
CA LEU A 164 -5.91 -6.57 12.24
C LEU A 164 -5.38 -7.89 11.69
N SER A 165 -4.82 -7.90 10.49
CA SER A 165 -4.35 -9.10 9.78
C SER A 165 -2.85 -9.34 9.91
N GLY A 166 -2.09 -8.29 10.24
CA GLY A 166 -0.64 -8.36 10.37
C GLY A 166 0.01 -7.00 10.51
N THR A 167 1.33 -7.01 10.59
CA THR A 167 2.16 -5.81 10.68
C THR A 167 3.40 -5.96 9.82
N LEU A 168 3.67 -4.97 8.98
CA LEU A 168 4.90 -4.83 8.22
C LEU A 168 5.79 -3.79 8.91
N ARG A 169 7.06 -4.11 9.16
CA ARG A 169 8.02 -3.19 9.78
C ARG A 169 9.25 -3.07 8.89
N ILE A 170 9.62 -1.85 8.56
CA ILE A 170 10.84 -1.51 7.85
C ILE A 170 11.80 -0.91 8.87
N ILE A 171 12.92 -1.59 9.11
CA ILE A 171 13.90 -1.22 10.14
C ILE A 171 15.14 -0.68 9.44
N THR A 172 15.48 0.57 9.71
CA THR A 172 16.64 1.24 9.10
C THR A 172 17.95 0.94 9.83
N ASN A 173 19.07 0.99 9.13
CA ASN A 173 20.40 0.94 9.76
C ASN A 173 20.61 2.17 10.63
N LYS A 174 21.09 1.98 11.85
CA LYS A 174 21.32 3.06 12.82
C LYS A 174 22.75 3.62 12.71
N PRO A 175 23.00 4.88 13.13
CA PRO A 175 24.36 5.41 13.23
C PRO A 175 25.21 4.59 14.20
N ASP A 176 26.46 4.32 13.80
CA ASP A 176 27.43 3.54 14.58
C ASP A 176 28.59 4.45 15.01
N PRO A 177 28.79 4.69 16.32
CA PRO A 177 29.90 5.49 16.81
C PRO A 177 31.25 4.77 16.80
N THR A 178 31.29 3.48 16.51
CA THR A 178 32.52 2.67 16.61
C THR A 178 33.36 2.70 15.34
N ALA A 179 32.78 2.90 14.15
CA ALA A 179 33.49 2.83 12.89
C ALA A 179 32.95 3.81 11.84
N PHE A 180 33.85 4.36 11.05
CA PHE A 180 33.50 5.02 9.79
C PHE A 180 33.12 3.95 8.77
N SER A 181 32.02 4.17 8.05
CA SER A 181 31.65 3.38 6.90
C SER A 181 30.93 4.23 5.86
N ALA A 182 31.15 3.94 4.60
CA ALA A 182 30.47 4.57 3.48
C ALA A 182 30.26 3.56 2.36
N GLY A 183 29.27 3.81 1.51
CA GLY A 183 29.08 3.00 0.34
C GLY A 183 28.19 3.70 -0.69
N TYR A 184 28.27 3.24 -1.92
CA TYR A 184 27.37 3.65 -2.98
C TYR A 184 27.09 2.49 -3.93
N ASP A 185 25.93 2.54 -4.55
CA ASP A 185 25.47 1.62 -5.58
C ASP A 185 25.03 2.43 -6.80
N VAL A 186 25.32 1.89 -7.99
CA VAL A 186 24.86 2.43 -9.27
C VAL A 186 24.28 1.29 -10.09
N LYS A 187 23.04 1.45 -10.55
CA LYS A 187 22.33 0.47 -11.38
C LYS A 187 21.95 1.11 -12.72
N ALA A 188 22.05 0.32 -13.77
CA ALA A 188 21.46 0.63 -15.07
C ALA A 188 20.70 -0.59 -15.54
N ASP A 189 19.45 -0.39 -15.87
CA ASP A 189 18.54 -1.45 -16.24
C ASP A 189 17.64 -1.09 -17.42
N LYS A 190 16.80 -2.04 -17.83
CA LYS A 190 15.83 -1.81 -18.88
C LYS A 190 14.74 -2.87 -18.84
N PHE A 191 13.49 -2.45 -18.88
CA PHE A 191 12.40 -3.34 -19.23
C PHE A 191 12.54 -3.82 -20.69
N GLY A 192 12.25 -5.08 -20.96
CA GLY A 192 12.48 -5.70 -22.27
C GLY A 192 12.03 -4.85 -23.46
N LYS A 193 10.72 -4.49 -23.52
CA LYS A 193 10.16 -3.59 -24.52
C LYS A 193 10.06 -2.13 -24.05
N GLY A 194 10.44 -1.86 -22.80
CA GLY A 194 10.35 -0.55 -22.15
C GLY A 194 11.52 0.38 -22.44
N ASN A 195 11.56 1.47 -21.70
CA ASN A 195 12.67 2.43 -21.65
C ASN A 195 13.75 1.95 -20.67
N PRO A 196 15.00 2.47 -20.77
CA PRO A 196 16.02 2.24 -19.75
C PRO A 196 15.67 2.94 -18.44
N GLY A 197 16.19 2.40 -17.35
CA GLY A 197 16.18 2.95 -16.01
C GLY A 197 17.59 3.13 -15.47
N GLU A 198 17.72 3.90 -14.40
CA GLU A 198 18.98 4.18 -13.70
C GLU A 198 18.73 4.45 -12.21
N GLU A 199 19.63 3.95 -11.37
CA GLU A 199 19.57 4.14 -9.91
C GLU A 199 20.95 4.53 -9.40
N ILE A 200 20.98 5.48 -8.47
CA ILE A 200 22.17 5.91 -7.74
C ILE A 200 21.81 6.05 -6.29
N GLU A 201 22.50 5.34 -5.43
CA GLU A 201 22.25 5.28 -4.00
C GLU A 201 23.57 5.43 -3.24
N GLY A 202 23.51 5.96 -2.01
CA GLY A 202 24.72 6.06 -1.20
C GLY A 202 24.42 6.35 0.26
N PHE A 203 25.33 5.87 1.12
CA PHE A 203 25.30 6.18 2.54
C PHE A 203 26.67 6.55 3.06
N VAL A 204 26.71 7.29 4.17
CA VAL A 204 27.88 7.55 4.97
C VAL A 204 27.54 7.51 6.45
N ASN A 205 28.33 6.76 7.22
CA ASN A 205 28.31 6.74 8.68
C ASN A 205 29.59 7.38 9.20
N ILE A 206 29.45 8.44 9.99
CA ILE A 206 30.55 9.23 10.50
C ILE A 206 30.50 9.18 12.03
N PRO A 207 31.44 8.47 12.69
CA PRO A 207 31.65 8.58 14.12
C PRO A 207 32.28 9.96 14.43
N LEU A 208 31.53 10.80 15.13
CA LEU A 208 32.03 12.11 15.58
C LEU A 208 32.82 11.98 16.89
N SER A 209 32.49 10.98 17.68
CA SER A 209 33.17 10.54 18.88
C SER A 209 32.77 9.08 19.18
N ASP A 210 33.33 8.49 20.21
CA ASP A 210 32.96 7.18 20.77
C ASP A 210 31.50 7.10 21.28
N LYS A 211 30.80 8.25 21.37
CA LYS A 211 29.40 8.36 21.85
C LYS A 211 28.45 9.03 20.85
N ILE A 212 28.97 9.57 19.76
CA ILE A 212 28.16 10.34 18.80
C ILE A 212 28.49 9.91 17.39
N ALA A 213 27.48 9.52 16.63
CA ALA A 213 27.60 9.22 15.23
C ALA A 213 26.45 9.82 14.41
N VAL A 214 26.75 10.13 13.16
CA VAL A 214 25.81 10.59 12.14
C VAL A 214 25.77 9.58 11.02
N ARG A 215 24.57 9.21 10.56
CA ARG A 215 24.37 8.41 9.34
C ARG A 215 23.51 9.20 8.36
N LEU A 216 24.01 9.35 7.14
CA LEU A 216 23.33 10.04 6.05
C LEU A 216 23.15 9.06 4.90
N VAL A 217 21.98 9.11 4.27
CA VAL A 217 21.60 8.27 3.12
C VAL A 217 20.96 9.16 2.07
N GLY A 218 21.24 8.90 0.80
CA GLY A 218 20.58 9.54 -0.32
C GLY A 218 20.39 8.56 -1.47
N PHE A 219 19.30 8.71 -2.20
CA PHE A 219 18.97 7.86 -3.35
C PHE A 219 18.22 8.61 -4.44
N TYR A 220 18.39 8.14 -5.65
CA TYR A 220 17.65 8.50 -6.85
C TYR A 220 17.44 7.24 -7.67
N ASP A 221 16.20 6.95 -8.03
CA ASP A 221 15.79 5.86 -8.90
C ASP A 221 14.87 6.40 -10.01
N HIS A 222 15.18 6.04 -11.24
CA HIS A 222 14.35 6.28 -12.41
C HIS A 222 14.05 4.96 -13.10
N GLN A 223 12.79 4.55 -13.12
CA GLN A 223 12.31 3.37 -13.82
C GLN A 223 11.70 3.78 -15.16
N GLY A 224 12.15 3.16 -16.25
CA GLY A 224 11.67 3.44 -17.59
C GLY A 224 10.24 2.96 -17.81
N GLY A 225 9.41 3.74 -18.51
CA GLY A 225 8.04 3.34 -18.85
C GLY A 225 7.99 2.12 -19.78
N TYR A 226 6.92 1.33 -19.68
CA TYR A 226 6.70 0.12 -20.47
C TYR A 226 5.26 -0.04 -20.99
N ILE A 227 4.29 0.75 -20.52
CA ILE A 227 2.91 0.77 -20.99
C ILE A 227 2.76 1.84 -22.09
N ASN A 228 1.91 1.55 -23.08
CA ASN A 228 1.61 2.51 -24.13
C ASN A 228 0.17 3.00 -24.01
N ASN A 229 -0.04 4.30 -24.16
CA ASN A 229 -1.37 4.84 -24.37
C ASN A 229 -1.63 4.88 -25.88
N VAL A 230 -2.41 3.92 -26.37
CA VAL A 230 -2.71 3.79 -27.81
C VAL A 230 -3.85 4.73 -28.20
N VAL A 231 -3.86 5.15 -29.46
CA VAL A 231 -4.96 5.95 -29.99
C VAL A 231 -6.28 5.18 -29.87
N SER A 232 -7.24 5.82 -29.23
CA SER A 232 -8.57 5.26 -28.93
C SER A 232 -9.63 6.35 -29.10
N ASP A 233 -10.82 5.92 -29.45
CA ASP A 233 -11.97 6.79 -29.60
C ASP A 233 -13.10 6.33 -28.67
N ASN A 234 -13.74 7.28 -27.99
CA ASN A 234 -14.96 7.07 -27.23
C ASN A 234 -16.13 7.74 -27.98
N THR A 235 -17.23 7.00 -28.16
CA THR A 235 -18.42 7.48 -28.83
C THR A 235 -19.57 7.59 -27.85
N TYR A 236 -20.10 8.77 -27.68
CA TYR A 236 -21.23 9.12 -26.81
C TYR A 236 -22.48 9.31 -27.66
N GLN A 237 -23.59 8.67 -27.24
CA GLN A 237 -24.88 8.81 -27.93
C GLN A 237 -25.54 10.12 -27.50
N ARG A 238 -25.93 10.94 -28.48
CA ARG A 238 -26.74 12.13 -28.23
C ARG A 238 -28.21 11.82 -28.37
N GLY A 239 -28.99 12.19 -27.36
CA GLY A 239 -30.43 11.93 -27.36
C GLY A 239 -30.80 10.51 -26.91
N ALA A 240 -31.43 10.37 -25.73
CA ALA A 240 -31.90 9.08 -25.27
C ALA A 240 -33.13 8.62 -26.10
N PRO A 241 -33.14 7.38 -26.64
CA PRO A 241 -34.34 6.78 -27.20
C PRO A 241 -35.45 6.72 -26.13
N GLY A 242 -36.52 7.47 -26.34
CA GLY A 242 -37.64 7.51 -25.38
C GLY A 242 -37.70 8.76 -24.52
N SER A 243 -36.81 9.72 -24.67
CA SER A 243 -36.96 11.07 -24.11
C SER A 243 -38.26 11.72 -24.65
N ALA A 244 -38.98 12.40 -23.78
CA ALA A 244 -40.21 13.08 -24.22
C ALA A 244 -39.93 13.99 -25.41
N PRO A 245 -40.75 13.97 -26.49
CA PRO A 245 -40.53 14.79 -27.67
C PRO A 245 -40.41 16.27 -27.27
N GLY A 246 -39.29 16.91 -27.63
CA GLY A 246 -39.04 18.33 -27.37
C GLY A 246 -38.03 18.66 -26.26
N LEU A 247 -37.46 17.65 -25.57
CA LEU A 247 -36.40 17.90 -24.58
C LEU A 247 -35.01 18.08 -25.19
N PHE A 248 -34.73 17.53 -26.40
CA PHE A 248 -33.45 17.62 -27.06
C PHE A 248 -33.63 18.03 -28.50
N THR A 249 -33.12 19.22 -28.87
CA THR A 249 -33.16 19.78 -30.21
C THR A 249 -31.75 19.88 -30.85
N GLY A 250 -30.82 19.05 -30.39
CA GLY A 250 -29.48 18.92 -31.01
C GLY A 250 -29.45 17.92 -32.15
N PRO A 251 -28.40 17.88 -32.95
CA PRO A 251 -28.26 16.89 -34.01
C PRO A 251 -28.17 15.50 -33.36
N ASP A 252 -28.93 14.53 -33.88
CA ASP A 252 -28.97 13.13 -33.45
C ASP A 252 -27.67 12.34 -33.75
N GLU A 253 -26.59 13.04 -34.06
CA GLU A 253 -25.32 12.41 -34.43
C GLU A 253 -24.48 12.10 -33.17
N PRO A 254 -23.92 10.91 -33.03
CA PRO A 254 -23.03 10.55 -31.95
C PRO A 254 -21.81 11.48 -31.88
N LEU A 255 -21.38 11.80 -30.66
CA LEU A 255 -20.14 12.54 -30.43
C LEU A 255 -18.98 11.56 -30.23
N THR A 256 -18.01 11.60 -31.15
CA THR A 256 -16.78 10.80 -31.00
C THR A 256 -15.63 11.70 -30.55
N VAL A 257 -14.94 11.29 -29.50
CA VAL A 257 -13.77 11.96 -28.93
C VAL A 257 -12.59 11.01 -29.01
N SER A 258 -11.46 11.54 -29.51
CA SER A 258 -10.21 10.80 -29.61
C SER A 258 -9.21 11.23 -28.53
N ASN A 259 -8.41 10.28 -28.04
CA ASN A 259 -7.32 10.54 -27.10
C ASN A 259 -5.98 10.89 -27.81
N LEU A 260 -5.99 11.22 -29.09
CA LEU A 260 -4.78 11.44 -29.90
C LEU A 260 -3.77 12.39 -29.26
N ASP A 261 -4.24 13.41 -28.54
CA ASP A 261 -3.40 14.44 -27.92
C ASP A 261 -2.61 13.94 -26.70
N VAL A 262 -3.07 12.85 -26.05
CA VAL A 262 -2.46 12.24 -24.87
C VAL A 262 -1.91 10.84 -25.15
N SER A 263 -2.10 10.33 -26.36
CA SER A 263 -1.54 9.03 -26.74
C SER A 263 -0.01 9.06 -26.79
N GLY A 264 0.63 7.98 -26.36
CA GLY A 264 2.08 7.91 -26.29
C GLY A 264 2.61 6.52 -26.05
N ARG A 265 3.90 6.30 -26.36
CA ARG A 265 4.57 5.04 -26.08
C ARG A 265 5.33 5.12 -24.76
N ARG A 266 5.23 4.04 -23.95
CA ARG A 266 5.98 3.90 -22.69
C ARG A 266 5.78 5.13 -21.80
N PHE A 267 4.51 5.48 -21.64
CA PHE A 267 4.12 6.76 -21.05
C PHE A 267 4.06 6.72 -19.52
N ASN A 268 4.40 5.58 -18.91
CA ASN A 268 4.39 5.31 -17.47
C ASN A 268 5.79 5.21 -16.84
N PRO A 269 6.69 6.20 -16.97
CA PRO A 269 7.93 6.22 -16.20
C PRO A 269 7.64 6.55 -14.73
N GLU A 270 8.55 6.10 -13.88
CA GLU A 270 8.56 6.43 -12.45
C GLU A 270 9.88 7.09 -12.07
N GLU A 271 9.82 8.06 -11.16
CA GLU A 271 10.99 8.73 -10.58
C GLU A 271 10.82 8.80 -9.07
N THR A 272 11.76 8.25 -8.33
CA THR A 272 11.79 8.24 -6.86
C THR A 272 13.12 8.78 -6.37
N TYR A 273 13.10 9.73 -5.44
CA TYR A 273 14.29 10.25 -4.79
C TYR A 273 14.02 10.65 -3.36
N GLY A 274 15.06 10.60 -2.55
CA GLY A 274 14.89 10.88 -1.14
C GLY A 274 16.18 10.77 -0.35
N GLY A 275 16.02 10.77 0.96
CA GLY A 275 17.15 10.64 1.85
C GLY A 275 16.77 10.50 3.31
N ARG A 276 17.76 10.12 4.10
CA ARG A 276 17.67 9.94 5.55
C ARG A 276 18.86 10.59 6.24
N GLY A 277 18.58 11.28 7.32
CA GLY A 277 19.58 11.74 8.29
C GLY A 277 19.23 11.22 9.67
N ALA A 278 20.16 10.56 10.34
CA ALA A 278 20.03 10.09 11.71
C ALA A 278 21.27 10.48 12.53
N LEU A 279 21.04 10.84 13.78
CA LEU A 279 22.07 11.15 14.76
C LEU A 279 21.87 10.26 15.97
N LYS A 280 22.90 9.53 16.39
CA LYS A 280 22.92 8.78 17.64
C LYS A 280 23.79 9.51 18.64
N ILE A 281 23.27 9.67 19.87
CA ILE A 281 23.97 10.30 21.00
C ILE A 281 23.85 9.37 22.19
N ASP A 282 24.93 8.72 22.57
CA ASP A 282 25.04 7.98 23.83
C ASP A 282 25.44 8.95 24.93
N LEU A 283 24.44 9.42 25.72
CA LEU A 283 24.66 10.39 26.80
C LEU A 283 25.58 9.80 27.88
N ASP A 284 25.30 8.56 28.23
CA ASP A 284 26.08 7.74 29.13
C ASP A 284 25.87 6.25 28.79
N ASP A 285 26.33 5.33 29.63
CA ASP A 285 26.20 3.87 29.40
C ASP A 285 24.75 3.36 29.46
N ASN A 286 23.80 4.21 29.88
CA ASN A 286 22.41 3.82 30.08
C ASN A 286 21.44 4.57 29.16
N TRP A 287 21.81 5.70 28.56
CA TRP A 287 20.89 6.54 27.83
C TRP A 287 21.40 6.88 26.44
N THR A 288 20.58 6.56 25.46
CA THR A 288 20.78 6.87 24.05
C THR A 288 19.62 7.71 23.50
N ILE A 289 19.93 8.74 22.71
CA ILE A 289 18.97 9.59 22.01
C ILE A 289 19.23 9.47 20.50
N THR A 290 18.20 9.14 19.74
CA THR A 290 18.31 8.99 18.28
C THR A 290 17.23 9.85 17.59
N PRO A 291 17.48 11.12 17.26
CA PRO A 291 16.66 11.86 16.31
C PRO A 291 16.95 11.38 14.87
N GLN A 292 15.90 11.31 14.06
CA GLN A 292 15.97 10.88 12.66
C GLN A 292 14.97 11.66 11.82
N VAL A 293 15.36 11.98 10.59
CA VAL A 293 14.46 12.50 9.55
C VAL A 293 14.64 11.67 8.30
N LEU A 294 13.53 11.30 7.71
CA LEU A 294 13.41 10.57 6.44
C LEU A 294 12.45 11.33 5.54
N TRP A 295 12.76 11.42 4.25
CA TRP A 295 11.87 12.03 3.26
C TRP A 295 12.02 11.34 1.92
N GLN A 296 10.94 11.31 1.15
CA GLN A 296 10.89 10.73 -0.19
C GLN A 296 9.89 11.50 -1.05
N SER A 297 10.21 11.61 -2.33
CA SER A 297 9.31 12.05 -3.38
C SER A 297 9.29 11.00 -4.47
N GLN A 298 8.10 10.49 -4.77
CA GLN A 298 7.84 9.53 -5.84
C GLN A 298 6.89 10.19 -6.84
N ARG A 299 7.18 10.05 -8.12
CA ARG A 299 6.32 10.49 -9.21
C ARG A 299 6.21 9.38 -10.24
N ALA A 300 5.02 8.90 -10.47
CA ALA A 300 4.65 7.97 -11.51
C ALA A 300 3.74 8.67 -12.52
N ASP A 301 4.18 8.81 -13.75
CA ASP A 301 3.38 9.37 -14.85
C ASP A 301 2.59 8.25 -15.54
N GLY A 302 1.46 8.55 -16.14
CA GLY A 302 0.64 7.60 -16.91
C GLY A 302 -0.18 6.64 -16.07
N ASP A 303 -0.51 5.49 -16.64
CA ASP A 303 -1.25 4.39 -16.01
C ASP A 303 -0.35 3.16 -15.92
N PHE A 304 -0.38 2.46 -14.79
CA PHE A 304 0.36 1.22 -14.54
C PHE A 304 -0.53 -0.02 -14.69
N THR A 305 -1.80 0.17 -15.02
CA THR A 305 -2.70 -0.90 -15.47
C THR A 305 -2.72 -0.96 -17.00
N PHE A 306 -3.18 -2.06 -17.55
CA PHE A 306 -3.40 -2.17 -18.98
C PHE A 306 -4.82 -2.70 -19.30
N ASP A 307 -5.31 -2.39 -20.50
CA ASP A 307 -6.58 -2.84 -21.02
C ASP A 307 -6.37 -4.06 -21.96
N PRO A 308 -6.76 -5.28 -21.57
CA PRO A 308 -6.58 -6.46 -22.41
C PRO A 308 -7.21 -6.34 -23.79
N THR A 309 -8.25 -5.52 -23.95
CA THR A 309 -8.92 -5.32 -25.23
C THR A 309 -8.10 -4.49 -26.23
N LYS A 310 -7.16 -3.67 -25.68
CA LYS A 310 -6.21 -2.85 -26.47
C LYS A 310 -4.89 -3.60 -26.73
N GLY A 311 -4.70 -4.77 -26.12
CA GLY A 311 -3.53 -5.63 -26.28
C GLY A 311 -2.53 -5.51 -25.11
N ASP A 312 -1.46 -6.32 -25.19
CA ASP A 312 -0.44 -6.42 -24.14
C ASP A 312 0.21 -5.07 -23.80
N LEU A 313 0.15 -4.66 -22.53
CA LEU A 313 0.72 -3.43 -22.00
C LEU A 313 0.26 -2.15 -22.75
N ASN A 314 -1.02 -2.13 -23.14
CA ASN A 314 -1.64 -0.97 -23.76
C ASN A 314 -2.86 -0.50 -23.00
N VAL A 315 -3.09 0.81 -22.98
CA VAL A 315 -4.31 1.48 -22.52
C VAL A 315 -4.84 2.42 -23.59
N GLY A 316 -6.03 2.92 -23.41
CA GLY A 316 -6.65 3.92 -24.29
C GLY A 316 -7.18 5.09 -23.49
N ASP A 317 -6.35 5.71 -22.62
CA ASP A 317 -6.73 6.77 -21.70
C ASP A 317 -6.85 8.12 -22.38
N PHE A 318 -7.77 8.93 -21.91
CA PHE A 318 -8.08 10.29 -22.42
C PHE A 318 -7.45 11.39 -21.55
N SER A 319 -6.75 11.01 -20.48
CA SER A 319 -5.95 11.91 -19.63
C SER A 319 -4.52 11.39 -19.49
N ASP A 320 -3.61 12.29 -19.08
CA ASP A 320 -2.17 11.95 -18.99
C ASP A 320 -1.85 10.99 -17.85
N GLY A 321 -2.72 10.79 -16.86
CA GLY A 321 -2.43 9.99 -15.68
C GLY A 321 -1.24 10.52 -14.86
N LEU A 322 -1.34 10.47 -13.55
CA LEU A 322 -0.26 10.90 -12.63
C LEU A 322 -0.49 10.34 -11.24
N ASN A 323 0.58 9.90 -10.57
CA ASN A 323 0.60 9.77 -9.11
C ASN A 323 1.87 10.43 -8.56
N GLU A 324 1.71 11.51 -7.79
CA GLU A 324 2.79 12.11 -7.01
C GLU A 324 2.57 11.81 -5.52
N ASP A 325 3.52 11.15 -4.89
CA ASP A 325 3.52 10.83 -3.46
C ASP A 325 4.77 11.44 -2.80
N LYS A 326 4.57 12.40 -1.90
CA LYS A 326 5.63 13.11 -1.20
C LYS A 326 5.41 12.99 0.29
N TRP A 327 6.40 12.50 1.00
CA TRP A 327 6.27 12.35 2.43
C TRP A 327 7.59 12.62 3.17
N TYR A 328 7.45 12.99 4.42
CA TYR A 328 8.55 13.00 5.37
C TYR A 328 8.11 12.49 6.74
N GLN A 329 9.05 11.90 7.43
CA GLN A 329 8.92 11.45 8.82
C GLN A 329 10.06 12.06 9.63
N SER A 330 9.73 12.70 10.75
CA SER A 330 10.69 13.00 11.80
C SER A 330 10.38 12.15 13.02
N ALA A 331 11.40 11.55 13.60
CA ALA A 331 11.28 10.65 14.73
C ALA A 331 12.31 10.99 15.80
N LEU A 332 11.92 10.80 17.04
CA LEU A 332 12.80 10.87 18.20
C LEU A 332 12.63 9.60 19.01
N THR A 333 13.68 8.81 19.09
CA THR A 333 13.75 7.64 19.98
C THR A 333 14.67 7.97 21.13
N VAL A 334 14.20 7.71 22.35
CA VAL A 334 14.99 7.81 23.58
C VAL A 334 14.94 6.46 24.27
N GLU A 335 16.08 5.82 24.34
CA GLU A 335 16.28 4.54 24.99
C GLU A 335 17.05 4.75 26.28
N GLY A 336 16.59 4.14 27.35
CA GLY A 336 17.23 4.30 28.64
C GLY A 336 17.08 3.11 29.55
N LYS A 337 17.90 3.07 30.57
CA LYS A 337 17.86 2.06 31.61
C LYS A 337 17.72 2.69 32.98
N VAL A 338 16.68 2.34 33.72
CA VAL A 338 16.46 2.78 35.09
C VAL A 338 16.45 1.55 36.01
N ALA A 339 17.43 1.46 36.88
CA ALA A 339 17.76 0.22 37.57
C ALA A 339 17.99 -0.89 36.54
N ASN A 340 17.14 -1.93 36.55
CA ASN A 340 17.23 -3.06 35.61
C ASN A 340 16.14 -3.03 34.54
N PHE A 341 15.32 -1.97 34.46
CA PHE A 341 14.25 -1.86 33.48
C PHE A 341 14.68 -1.00 32.31
N ASP A 342 14.41 -1.49 31.10
CA ASP A 342 14.58 -0.71 29.89
C ASP A 342 13.37 0.20 29.68
N ILE A 343 13.61 1.48 29.39
CA ILE A 343 12.60 2.48 29.07
C ILE A 343 12.82 2.91 27.64
N LEU A 344 11.75 2.94 26.84
CA LEU A 344 11.78 3.47 25.50
C LEU A 344 10.65 4.49 25.34
N TYR A 345 11.02 5.68 24.90
CA TYR A 345 10.09 6.65 24.34
C TYR A 345 10.34 6.78 22.84
N SER A 346 9.26 6.70 22.06
CA SER A 346 9.28 6.96 20.63
C SER A 346 8.20 8.00 20.29
N GLY A 347 8.63 9.12 19.73
CA GLY A 347 7.74 10.19 19.26
C GLY A 347 8.00 10.47 17.79
N GLY A 348 6.93 10.61 17.00
CA GLY A 348 7.04 10.84 15.56
C GLY A 348 6.02 11.82 15.02
N TRP A 349 6.45 12.52 13.98
CA TRP A 349 5.62 13.32 13.10
C TRP A 349 5.81 12.81 11.67
N PHE A 350 4.70 12.49 11.00
CA PHE A 350 4.66 12.05 9.61
C PHE A 350 3.70 12.93 8.82
N GLU A 351 4.14 13.38 7.66
CA GLU A 351 3.30 14.11 6.70
C GLU A 351 3.47 13.48 5.32
N ARG A 352 2.34 13.23 4.65
CA ARG A 352 2.27 12.69 3.29
C ARG A 352 1.31 13.53 2.47
N SER A 353 1.68 13.83 1.25
CA SER A 353 0.84 14.52 0.27
C SER A 353 0.79 13.69 -0.99
N VAL A 354 -0.41 13.28 -1.37
CA VAL A 354 -0.66 12.51 -2.59
C VAL A 354 -1.46 13.37 -3.56
N HIS A 355 -0.96 13.48 -4.79
CA HIS A 355 -1.69 14.04 -5.91
C HIS A 355 -1.84 12.97 -6.99
N ASN A 356 -3.06 12.57 -7.25
CA ASN A 356 -3.37 11.50 -8.18
C ASN A 356 -4.36 12.02 -9.24
N LEU A 357 -3.99 11.85 -10.51
CA LEU A 357 -4.84 12.14 -11.67
C LEU A 357 -5.14 10.84 -12.40
N VAL A 358 -6.41 10.44 -12.41
CA VAL A 358 -6.86 9.16 -12.96
C VAL A 358 -7.85 9.41 -14.08
N ASP A 359 -7.66 8.75 -15.23
CA ASP A 359 -8.67 8.71 -16.29
C ASP A 359 -9.93 8.00 -15.77
N TYR A 360 -11.09 8.64 -15.97
CA TYR A 360 -12.39 8.13 -15.55
C TYR A 360 -13.40 8.10 -16.71
N SER A 361 -12.89 8.11 -17.94
CA SER A 361 -13.70 8.24 -19.15
C SER A 361 -14.57 7.02 -19.44
N ASN A 362 -14.14 5.83 -19.03
CA ASN A 362 -14.95 4.61 -19.17
C ASN A 362 -16.22 4.67 -18.32
N TYR A 363 -16.17 5.36 -17.15
CA TYR A 363 -17.36 5.63 -16.35
C TYR A 363 -18.42 6.42 -17.15
N THR A 364 -18.02 7.48 -17.84
CA THR A 364 -18.96 8.30 -18.63
C THR A 364 -19.53 7.54 -19.82
N VAL A 365 -18.73 6.75 -20.53
CA VAL A 365 -19.18 5.89 -21.63
C VAL A 365 -20.18 4.86 -21.11
N GLY A 366 -19.88 4.19 -19.98
CA GLY A 366 -20.76 3.21 -19.39
C GLY A 366 -22.11 3.77 -18.95
N TYR A 367 -22.13 4.94 -18.35
CA TYR A 367 -23.39 5.61 -17.97
C TYR A 367 -24.17 6.13 -19.17
N ASP A 368 -23.51 6.62 -20.22
CA ASP A 368 -24.15 7.00 -21.48
C ASP A 368 -24.88 5.80 -22.10
N ALA A 369 -24.19 4.67 -22.25
CA ALA A 369 -24.77 3.44 -22.77
C ALA A 369 -25.96 2.93 -21.95
N LYS A 370 -25.91 3.01 -20.59
CA LYS A 370 -27.00 2.63 -19.69
C LYS A 370 -28.26 3.45 -19.86
N SER A 371 -28.15 4.73 -20.21
CA SER A 371 -29.29 5.58 -20.46
C SER A 371 -30.08 5.19 -21.71
N GLN A 372 -29.44 4.51 -22.63
CA GLN A 372 -30.06 4.03 -23.86
C GLN A 372 -30.88 2.74 -23.66
N LEU A 373 -30.86 2.10 -22.48
CA LEU A 373 -31.59 0.88 -22.22
C LEU A 373 -33.10 1.17 -22.02
N PRO A 374 -34.01 0.34 -22.56
CA PRO A 374 -35.43 0.51 -22.36
C PRO A 374 -35.82 0.46 -20.87
N GLY A 375 -36.51 1.48 -20.37
CA GLY A 375 -36.93 1.57 -18.98
C GLY A 375 -35.86 2.13 -18.02
N ALA A 376 -34.77 2.67 -18.55
CA ALA A 376 -33.77 3.33 -17.74
C ALA A 376 -34.40 4.53 -16.99
N THR A 377 -34.28 4.52 -15.66
CA THR A 377 -34.72 5.63 -14.80
C THR A 377 -33.63 6.69 -14.63
N TYR A 378 -32.44 6.45 -15.17
CA TYR A 378 -31.32 7.37 -15.11
C TYR A 378 -31.30 8.25 -16.35
N ASN A 379 -31.38 9.55 -16.14
CA ASN A 379 -31.06 10.52 -17.15
C ASN A 379 -29.53 10.58 -17.20
N ALA A 380 -28.93 9.86 -18.13
CA ALA A 380 -27.49 9.86 -18.30
C ALA A 380 -26.97 11.25 -18.64
N ILE A 381 -25.77 11.42 -18.45
CA ILE A 381 -24.86 12.54 -18.80
C ILE A 381 -25.57 13.67 -19.54
N ARG A 382 -26.53 14.31 -18.86
CA ARG A 382 -27.36 15.39 -19.41
C ARG A 382 -26.55 16.57 -19.94
N TYR A 383 -25.29 16.70 -19.49
CA TYR A 383 -24.42 17.80 -19.90
C TYR A 383 -23.87 17.66 -21.33
N ILE A 384 -23.93 16.47 -21.94
CA ILE A 384 -23.52 16.27 -23.34
C ILE A 384 -24.48 16.99 -24.30
N ASP A 385 -25.74 17.09 -23.94
CA ASP A 385 -26.81 17.58 -24.81
C ASP A 385 -27.17 19.04 -24.57
N CYS A 386 -26.38 19.80 -23.85
CA CYS A 386 -26.58 21.23 -23.66
C CYS A 386 -26.35 22.02 -24.95
N ALA A 387 -27.36 22.11 -25.82
CA ALA A 387 -27.30 22.95 -26.99
C ALA A 387 -27.39 24.44 -26.63
N ALA A 388 -26.53 25.29 -27.27
CA ALA A 388 -26.58 26.72 -27.07
C ALA A 388 -27.94 27.31 -27.46
N GLY A 389 -28.54 28.08 -26.56
CA GLY A 389 -29.63 28.97 -26.88
C GLY A 389 -31.06 28.46 -26.74
N THR A 390 -31.28 27.27 -26.16
CA THR A 390 -32.64 26.79 -25.86
C THR A 390 -33.00 26.91 -24.38
N PRO A 391 -33.97 27.78 -24.00
CA PRO A 391 -34.41 27.92 -22.62
C PRO A 391 -35.05 26.62 -22.05
N ALA A 392 -35.45 25.73 -22.93
CA ALA A 392 -36.17 24.49 -22.55
C ALA A 392 -35.23 23.37 -22.01
N ASN A 393 -33.91 23.50 -22.20
CA ASN A 393 -32.97 22.40 -21.88
C ASN A 393 -32.21 22.60 -20.58
N ASN A 394 -32.61 23.51 -19.72
CA ASN A 394 -32.00 23.79 -18.42
C ASN A 394 -30.47 24.10 -18.43
N CYS A 395 -29.89 24.35 -19.58
CA CYS A 395 -28.49 24.77 -19.70
C CYS A 395 -28.30 26.29 -19.54
N ASN A 396 -29.33 27.02 -19.12
CA ASN A 396 -29.35 28.44 -18.78
C ASN A 396 -28.60 29.41 -19.78
N GLY A 397 -28.60 29.09 -21.07
CA GLY A 397 -28.03 29.96 -22.09
C GLY A 397 -26.51 30.11 -22.10
N ALA A 398 -25.81 29.34 -21.29
CA ALA A 398 -24.37 29.39 -21.22
C ALA A 398 -23.74 28.25 -22.03
N GLY A 399 -23.17 28.58 -23.16
CA GLY A 399 -22.25 27.72 -23.90
C GLY A 399 -22.92 26.68 -24.81
N GLY A 400 -22.27 26.36 -25.91
CA GLY A 400 -22.64 25.31 -26.84
C GLY A 400 -22.56 23.91 -26.19
N PRO A 401 -22.84 22.86 -26.97
CA PRO A 401 -22.73 21.48 -26.47
C PRO A 401 -21.31 21.18 -25.96
N LEU A 402 -21.21 20.40 -24.91
CA LEU A 402 -19.90 19.89 -24.45
C LEU A 402 -19.22 19.15 -25.60
N THR A 403 -18.00 19.57 -25.93
CA THR A 403 -17.26 18.98 -27.04
C THR A 403 -16.37 17.84 -26.62
N ASN A 404 -16.15 17.69 -25.33
CA ASN A 404 -15.34 16.61 -24.74
C ASN A 404 -15.92 16.14 -23.40
N PRO A 405 -16.76 15.09 -23.40
CA PRO A 405 -17.36 14.54 -22.18
C PRO A 405 -16.44 13.57 -21.44
N THR A 406 -15.18 13.44 -21.80
CA THR A 406 -14.23 12.62 -21.05
C THR A 406 -14.09 13.15 -19.64
N GLN A 407 -13.93 12.23 -18.69
CA GLN A 407 -13.87 12.55 -17.29
C GLN A 407 -12.55 12.06 -16.69
N PHE A 408 -12.04 12.81 -15.75
CA PHE A 408 -10.90 12.40 -14.92
C PHE A 408 -11.17 12.73 -13.45
N VAL A 409 -10.45 12.07 -12.56
CA VAL A 409 -10.48 12.35 -11.14
C VAL A 409 -9.18 13.02 -10.75
N ASP A 410 -9.28 14.22 -10.16
CA ASP A 410 -8.17 14.98 -9.60
C ASP A 410 -8.22 14.88 -8.07
N ASN A 411 -7.38 14.01 -7.51
CA ASN A 411 -7.30 13.75 -6.08
C ASN A 411 -6.10 14.48 -5.46
N HIS A 412 -6.36 15.16 -4.35
CA HIS A 412 -5.35 15.77 -3.50
C HIS A 412 -5.60 15.39 -2.06
N ASP A 413 -4.81 14.49 -1.53
CA ASP A 413 -4.89 14.07 -0.14
C ASP A 413 -3.68 14.55 0.65
N LYS A 414 -3.92 15.09 1.83
CA LYS A 414 -2.87 15.50 2.74
C LYS A 414 -3.05 14.84 4.10
N TYR A 415 -2.16 13.92 4.41
CA TYR A 415 -2.11 13.21 5.68
C TYR A 415 -1.13 13.88 6.62
N THR A 416 -1.52 14.02 7.89
CA THR A 416 -0.59 14.32 8.98
C THR A 416 -0.81 13.34 10.11
N LYS A 417 0.26 12.81 10.68
CA LYS A 417 0.19 11.87 11.80
C LYS A 417 1.21 12.23 12.85
N MET A 418 0.75 12.31 14.10
CA MET A 418 1.58 12.44 15.28
C MET A 418 1.36 11.19 16.13
N SER A 419 2.44 10.58 16.59
CA SER A 419 2.38 9.41 17.48
C SER A 419 3.38 9.53 18.61
N HIS A 420 3.01 9.00 19.78
CA HIS A 420 3.84 8.90 20.96
C HIS A 420 3.63 7.56 21.63
N GLU A 421 4.71 6.85 21.89
CA GLU A 421 4.71 5.61 22.65
C GLU A 421 5.73 5.72 23.78
N LEU A 422 5.32 5.38 24.99
CA LEU A 422 6.22 5.21 26.14
C LEU A 422 6.05 3.79 26.64
N ARG A 423 7.13 3.02 26.68
CA ARG A 423 7.12 1.64 27.17
C ARG A 423 8.23 1.38 28.17
N VAL A 424 7.95 0.44 29.09
CA VAL A 424 8.87 -0.07 30.08
C VAL A 424 8.96 -1.57 29.89
N THR A 425 10.18 -2.09 29.83
CA THR A 425 10.46 -3.52 29.64
C THR A 425 11.28 -4.03 30.81
N SER A 426 10.88 -5.14 31.42
CA SER A 426 11.64 -5.76 32.49
C SER A 426 12.85 -6.53 31.94
N PRO A 427 13.87 -6.83 32.78
CA PRO A 427 14.99 -7.69 32.43
C PRO A 427 14.56 -9.03 31.83
N ALA A 428 15.32 -9.52 30.84
CA ALA A 428 15.02 -10.74 30.12
C ALA A 428 15.26 -12.02 30.96
N ASP A 429 16.12 -11.94 31.98
CA ASP A 429 16.50 -13.02 32.86
C ASP A 429 15.50 -13.28 34.02
N PHE A 430 14.50 -12.41 34.18
CA PHE A 430 13.46 -12.62 35.18
C PHE A 430 12.52 -13.75 34.77
N ARG A 431 12.18 -14.65 35.73
CA ARG A 431 11.17 -15.67 35.50
C ARG A 431 9.80 -15.09 35.11
N LEU A 432 9.42 -13.96 35.71
CA LEU A 432 8.29 -13.12 35.29
C LEU A 432 8.84 -11.85 34.70
N ARG A 433 8.64 -11.67 33.40
CA ARG A 433 9.08 -10.51 32.64
C ARG A 433 7.95 -9.94 31.83
N GLY A 434 8.04 -8.68 31.44
CA GLY A 434 6.96 -8.07 30.71
C GLY A 434 7.37 -6.77 30.04
N VAL A 435 6.53 -6.33 29.12
CA VAL A 435 6.50 -5.00 28.55
C VAL A 435 5.15 -4.36 28.83
N ALA A 436 5.13 -3.09 29.22
CA ALA A 436 3.91 -2.31 29.38
C ALA A 436 4.13 -0.91 28.78
N GLY A 437 3.08 -0.33 28.21
CA GLY A 437 3.21 0.96 27.59
C GLY A 437 1.91 1.74 27.45
N LEU A 438 2.09 3.02 27.13
CA LEU A 438 1.03 3.95 26.76
C LEU A 438 1.28 4.42 25.33
N PHE A 439 0.19 4.56 24.58
CA PHE A 439 0.23 5.00 23.20
C PHE A 439 -0.80 6.09 22.95
N TYR A 440 -0.39 7.07 22.16
CA TYR A 440 -1.25 8.12 21.63
C TYR A 440 -0.94 8.37 20.18
N GLN A 441 -1.99 8.49 19.36
CA GLN A 441 -1.89 8.87 17.96
C GLN A 441 -3.01 9.84 17.59
N ARG A 442 -2.66 10.85 16.78
CA ARG A 442 -3.62 11.68 16.07
C ARG A 442 -3.24 11.70 14.60
N GLN A 443 -4.18 11.33 13.76
CA GLN A 443 -4.06 11.36 12.30
C GLN A 443 -5.11 12.31 11.72
N THR A 444 -4.72 13.09 10.71
CA THR A 444 -5.66 13.85 9.87
C THR A 444 -5.50 13.41 8.44
N ASP A 445 -6.61 13.45 7.72
CA ASP A 445 -6.66 13.30 6.28
C ASP A 445 -7.52 14.43 5.73
N ASN A 446 -6.90 15.31 4.95
CA ASN A 446 -7.58 16.38 4.23
C ASN A 446 -7.80 15.89 2.80
N ILE A 447 -8.98 15.32 2.58
CA ILE A 447 -9.41 14.66 1.36
C ILE A 447 -9.92 15.72 0.38
N ARG A 448 -9.42 15.73 -0.86
CA ARG A 448 -10.06 16.40 -1.98
C ARG A 448 -10.03 15.50 -3.20
N ALA A 449 -11.20 15.06 -3.64
CA ALA A 449 -11.40 14.34 -4.90
C ALA A 449 -12.42 15.09 -5.74
N ALA A 450 -11.97 15.65 -6.87
CA ALA A 450 -12.80 16.33 -7.83
C ALA A 450 -12.93 15.46 -9.09
N PHE A 451 -14.16 15.14 -9.45
CA PHE A 451 -14.48 14.46 -10.72
C PHE A 451 -14.76 15.54 -11.75
N GLU A 452 -13.88 15.68 -12.71
CA GLU A 452 -13.85 16.80 -13.63
C GLU A 452 -14.14 16.37 -15.07
N ALA A 453 -14.99 17.14 -15.76
CA ALA A 453 -15.24 17.02 -17.17
C ALA A 453 -14.91 18.37 -17.85
N PRO A 454 -13.85 18.47 -18.69
CA PRO A 454 -13.39 19.73 -19.25
C PRO A 454 -14.47 20.47 -20.06
N GLY A 455 -14.74 21.72 -19.68
CA GLY A 455 -15.76 22.56 -20.33
C GLY A 455 -17.19 22.30 -19.84
N LEU A 456 -17.34 21.60 -18.71
CA LEU A 456 -18.65 21.39 -18.09
C LEU A 456 -19.33 22.74 -17.78
N PRO A 457 -20.58 22.95 -18.23
CA PRO A 457 -21.31 24.16 -17.87
C PRO A 457 -21.43 24.35 -16.34
N GLN A 458 -21.29 25.60 -15.89
CA GLN A 458 -21.40 25.92 -14.45
C GLN A 458 -22.72 25.41 -13.82
N TYR A 459 -23.77 25.32 -14.60
CA TYR A 459 -25.06 24.78 -14.20
C TYR A 459 -25.01 23.32 -13.69
N TYR A 460 -24.04 22.51 -14.16
CA TYR A 460 -23.84 21.13 -13.74
C TYR A 460 -22.60 20.96 -12.84
N SER A 461 -21.80 22.01 -12.73
CA SER A 461 -20.65 21.99 -11.82
C SER A 461 -21.10 22.24 -10.38
N VAL A 462 -20.43 21.58 -9.45
CA VAL A 462 -20.56 21.91 -8.03
C VAL A 462 -20.29 23.39 -7.84
N ASP A 463 -21.16 24.09 -7.10
CA ASP A 463 -21.10 25.52 -6.94
C ASP A 463 -19.76 26.01 -6.40
N GLY A 464 -19.20 27.02 -7.05
CA GLY A 464 -17.88 27.55 -6.74
C GLY A 464 -16.70 26.75 -7.30
N GLN A 465 -16.94 25.61 -7.95
CA GLN A 465 -15.94 24.82 -8.65
C GLN A 465 -16.05 25.01 -10.17
N ILE A 466 -15.00 24.65 -10.90
CA ILE A 466 -14.96 24.72 -12.37
C ILE A 466 -14.84 23.29 -12.89
N ASP A 467 -15.63 22.97 -13.92
CA ASP A 467 -15.59 21.66 -14.60
C ASP A 467 -15.84 20.45 -13.69
N THR A 468 -16.28 20.67 -12.45
CA THR A 468 -16.39 19.65 -11.40
C THR A 468 -17.82 19.15 -11.27
N ILE A 469 -18.07 17.92 -11.72
CA ILE A 469 -19.40 17.29 -11.60
C ILE A 469 -19.70 16.76 -10.21
N TYR A 470 -18.67 16.30 -9.52
CA TYR A 470 -18.75 15.71 -8.18
C TYR A 470 -17.54 16.10 -7.36
N LEU A 471 -17.75 16.43 -6.10
CA LEU A 471 -16.69 16.83 -5.17
C LEU A 471 -16.79 16.06 -3.84
N SER A 472 -15.67 15.52 -3.41
CA SER A 472 -15.44 15.11 -2.02
C SER A 472 -14.36 16.03 -1.46
N GLN A 473 -14.71 16.90 -0.53
CA GLN A 473 -13.75 17.77 0.15
C GLN A 473 -14.02 17.76 1.64
N GLN A 474 -13.29 16.90 2.34
CA GLN A 474 -13.58 16.56 3.73
C GLN A 474 -12.30 16.50 4.55
N LEU A 475 -12.40 16.87 5.81
CA LEU A 475 -11.36 16.65 6.83
C LEU A 475 -11.78 15.50 7.73
N ARG A 476 -11.02 14.42 7.68
CA ARG A 476 -11.12 13.31 8.62
C ARG A 476 -10.06 13.46 9.71
N VAL A 477 -10.44 13.19 10.96
CA VAL A 477 -9.50 13.16 12.08
C VAL A 477 -9.75 11.90 12.92
N ASP A 478 -8.72 11.06 13.00
CA ASP A 478 -8.70 9.88 13.86
C ASP A 478 -7.79 10.10 15.05
N ARG A 479 -8.24 9.72 16.25
CA ARG A 479 -7.45 9.74 17.49
C ARG A 479 -7.52 8.38 18.14
N ASP A 480 -6.37 7.86 18.56
CA ASP A 480 -6.23 6.58 19.25
C ASP A 480 -5.43 6.79 20.54
N TYR A 481 -6.00 6.36 21.64
CA TYR A 481 -5.35 6.26 22.94
C TYR A 481 -5.34 4.82 23.36
N ALA A 482 -4.23 4.32 23.88
CA ALA A 482 -4.18 2.96 24.37
C ALA A 482 -3.23 2.79 25.55
N ALA A 483 -3.56 1.82 26.37
CA ALA A 483 -2.65 1.23 27.35
C ALA A 483 -2.52 -0.27 27.06
N PHE A 484 -1.30 -0.78 27.06
CA PHE A 484 -1.04 -2.18 26.77
C PHE A 484 -0.02 -2.79 27.74
N ALA A 485 -0.13 -4.09 27.92
CA ALA A 485 0.85 -4.88 28.65
C ALA A 485 0.92 -6.30 28.08
N GLN A 486 2.11 -6.87 28.04
CA GLN A 486 2.35 -8.27 27.77
C GLN A 486 3.30 -8.82 28.84
N LEU A 487 2.91 -9.91 29.49
CA LEU A 487 3.68 -10.59 30.51
C LEU A 487 4.09 -11.97 30.01
N SER A 488 5.32 -12.34 30.28
CA SER A 488 5.89 -13.66 30.00
C SER A 488 6.28 -14.33 31.31
N PHE A 489 5.87 -15.57 31.51
CA PHE A 489 6.18 -16.34 32.70
C PHE A 489 6.70 -17.73 32.35
N ASP A 490 7.89 -18.05 32.83
CA ASP A 490 8.48 -19.39 32.68
C ASP A 490 7.87 -20.35 33.72
N LEU A 491 6.91 -21.15 33.26
CA LEU A 491 6.27 -22.17 34.09
C LEU A 491 7.27 -23.25 34.54
N THR A 492 8.10 -23.65 33.58
CA THR A 492 9.26 -24.53 33.79
C THR A 492 10.41 -24.06 32.90
N ASP A 493 11.58 -24.69 32.95
CA ASP A 493 12.71 -24.40 32.07
C ASP A 493 12.40 -24.62 30.58
N LYS A 494 11.35 -25.39 30.28
CA LYS A 494 10.92 -25.69 28.89
C LYS A 494 9.56 -25.14 28.52
N LEU A 495 8.76 -24.69 29.48
CA LEU A 495 7.39 -24.24 29.22
C LEU A 495 7.21 -22.80 29.66
N LYS A 496 6.87 -21.93 28.68
CA LYS A 496 6.63 -20.53 28.89
C LYS A 496 5.20 -20.17 28.48
N ILE A 497 4.57 -19.25 29.20
CA ILE A 497 3.32 -18.61 28.83
C ILE A 497 3.50 -17.13 28.68
N ASP A 498 3.01 -16.57 27.58
CA ASP A 498 2.93 -15.15 27.32
C ASP A 498 1.46 -14.73 27.29
N ALA A 499 1.09 -13.67 28.01
CA ALA A 499 -0.26 -13.12 28.01
C ALA A 499 -0.23 -11.60 27.81
N GLY A 500 -1.00 -11.09 26.89
CA GLY A 500 -1.04 -9.68 26.54
C GLY A 500 -2.45 -9.14 26.45
N ILE A 501 -2.61 -7.87 26.79
CA ILE A 501 -3.84 -7.10 26.67
C ILE A 501 -3.54 -5.68 26.21
N ARG A 502 -4.40 -5.11 25.37
CA ARG A 502 -4.45 -3.69 25.04
C ARG A 502 -5.86 -3.19 25.21
N LYS A 503 -6.03 -2.12 25.97
CA LYS A 503 -7.26 -1.33 26.07
C LYS A 503 -7.10 -0.09 25.20
N PHE A 504 -8.08 0.20 24.34
CA PHE A 504 -8.04 1.34 23.43
C PHE A 504 -9.30 2.18 23.51
N TRP A 505 -9.14 3.46 23.13
CA TRP A 505 -10.20 4.46 22.96
C TRP A 505 -9.91 5.18 21.65
N VAL A 506 -10.82 5.03 20.68
CA VAL A 506 -10.71 5.65 19.35
C VAL A 506 -11.83 6.64 19.12
N ASN A 507 -11.52 7.67 18.37
CA ASN A 507 -12.46 8.74 18.02
C ASN A 507 -12.20 9.13 16.57
N ASN A 508 -13.24 9.01 15.73
CA ASN A 508 -13.22 9.43 14.34
C ASN A 508 -14.19 10.60 14.14
N THR A 509 -13.74 11.67 13.49
CA THR A 509 -14.57 12.79 13.06
C THR A 509 -14.41 13.02 11.58
N LEU A 510 -15.50 13.38 10.90
CA LEU A 510 -15.54 13.67 9.48
C LEU A 510 -16.35 14.94 9.25
N PHE A 511 -15.76 15.93 8.57
CA PHE A 511 -16.36 17.25 8.38
C PHE A 511 -16.05 17.77 6.97
N GLY A 512 -17.07 18.33 6.28
CA GLY A 512 -16.86 18.94 4.96
C GLY A 512 -18.04 18.78 4.02
N PHE A 513 -17.73 18.71 2.75
CA PHE A 513 -18.68 18.56 1.65
C PHE A 513 -18.48 17.26 0.90
N PHE A 514 -19.59 16.65 0.47
CA PHE A 514 -19.57 15.43 -0.34
C PHE A 514 -20.79 15.38 -1.24
N GLY A 515 -20.59 15.29 -2.55
CA GLY A 515 -21.65 15.03 -3.51
C GLY A 515 -21.64 15.91 -4.75
N PHE A 516 -22.80 15.97 -5.37
CA PHE A 516 -23.07 16.67 -6.64
C PHE A 516 -23.64 18.07 -6.39
N ASN A 517 -23.78 18.80 -7.47
CA ASN A 517 -24.56 20.00 -7.54
C ASN A 517 -26.08 19.69 -7.37
N ASP A 518 -26.88 20.70 -7.03
CA ASP A 518 -28.33 20.56 -6.71
C ASP A 518 -29.18 20.11 -7.90
N VAL A 519 -28.76 20.41 -9.12
CA VAL A 519 -29.48 20.09 -10.37
C VAL A 519 -29.40 18.61 -10.72
N ILE A 520 -28.31 17.94 -10.39
CA ILE A 520 -28.11 16.52 -10.69
C ILE A 520 -28.97 15.65 -9.78
N ASN A 521 -29.45 16.23 -8.67
CA ASN A 521 -30.37 15.60 -7.70
C ASN A 521 -30.05 14.14 -7.43
N SER A 522 -28.93 13.90 -6.81
CA SER A 522 -28.68 12.70 -6.06
C SER A 522 -29.04 12.97 -4.61
N HIS A 523 -29.17 11.95 -3.82
CA HIS A 523 -29.45 12.08 -2.39
C HIS A 523 -28.24 12.59 -1.59
N SER A 524 -27.33 13.30 -2.24
CA SER A 524 -26.08 13.85 -1.67
C SER A 524 -25.68 15.15 -2.35
N GLY A 525 -24.81 15.92 -1.74
CA GLY A 525 -24.30 17.15 -2.31
C GLY A 525 -25.09 18.38 -1.89
N GLU A 526 -25.26 19.33 -2.79
CA GLU A 526 -25.87 20.63 -2.49
C GLU A 526 -27.32 20.53 -2.03
N VAL A 527 -28.08 19.53 -2.48
CA VAL A 527 -29.44 19.26 -2.03
C VAL A 527 -29.54 18.96 -0.53
N THR A 528 -28.44 18.59 0.11
CA THR A 528 -28.36 18.29 1.54
C THR A 528 -27.77 19.43 2.36
N CYS A 529 -27.50 20.59 1.74
CA CYS A 529 -27.00 21.77 2.43
C CYS A 529 -28.07 22.42 3.33
N ASP A 530 -27.69 22.76 4.56
CA ASP A 530 -28.54 23.52 5.49
C ASP A 530 -27.75 24.72 6.06
N PRO A 531 -28.16 25.99 5.76
CA PRO A 531 -29.19 26.38 4.81
C PRO A 531 -28.86 26.03 3.36
N PRO A 532 -29.87 25.96 2.48
CA PRO A 532 -29.64 25.71 1.06
C PRO A 532 -28.63 26.67 0.45
N VAL A 533 -27.84 26.16 -0.48
CA VAL A 533 -26.80 26.95 -1.18
C VAL A 533 -27.43 28.12 -1.92
N SER A 534 -26.81 29.31 -1.82
CA SER A 534 -27.18 30.50 -2.57
C SER A 534 -26.01 30.95 -3.42
N ALA A 535 -26.20 30.96 -4.72
CA ALA A 535 -25.13 31.37 -5.69
C ALA A 535 -24.53 32.75 -5.38
N ALA A 536 -25.26 33.62 -4.69
CA ALA A 536 -24.77 34.96 -4.33
C ALA A 536 -23.73 34.96 -3.20
N THR A 537 -23.56 33.85 -2.47
CA THR A 537 -22.66 33.73 -1.31
C THR A 537 -21.45 32.83 -1.58
N ILE A 538 -21.39 32.19 -2.75
CA ILE A 538 -20.34 31.24 -3.08
C ILE A 538 -19.10 31.98 -3.56
N ILE A 539 -17.95 31.65 -2.99
CA ILE A 539 -16.64 32.13 -3.41
C ILE A 539 -15.98 31.00 -4.23
N PRO A 540 -15.56 31.26 -5.50
CA PRO A 540 -14.92 30.24 -6.33
C PRO A 540 -13.76 29.56 -5.62
N GLY A 541 -13.72 28.20 -5.68
CA GLY A 541 -12.71 27.38 -5.03
C GLY A 541 -12.94 27.09 -3.55
N LEU A 542 -14.03 27.61 -2.95
CA LEU A 542 -14.50 27.24 -1.61
C LEU A 542 -15.58 26.15 -1.68
N LEU A 543 -15.85 25.55 -0.51
CA LEU A 543 -16.94 24.59 -0.37
C LEU A 543 -18.29 25.27 -0.61
N PRO A 544 -19.22 24.63 -1.34
CA PRO A 544 -20.56 25.16 -1.47
C PRO A 544 -21.30 25.23 -0.13
N CYS A 545 -21.13 24.22 0.71
CA CYS A 545 -21.65 24.15 2.07
C CYS A 545 -20.91 23.08 2.89
N ILE A 546 -21.30 22.93 4.15
CA ILE A 546 -20.93 21.79 4.99
C ILE A 546 -22.16 20.87 5.11
N ASN A 547 -22.12 19.74 4.42
CA ASN A 547 -23.17 18.72 4.50
C ASN A 547 -22.76 17.47 5.26
N THR A 548 -21.52 17.40 5.72
CA THR A 548 -20.99 16.30 6.53
C THR A 548 -20.39 16.85 7.81
N ASN A 549 -20.94 16.44 8.96
CA ASN A 549 -20.39 16.76 10.29
C ASN A 549 -20.70 15.61 11.25
N LYS A 550 -19.82 14.63 11.28
CA LYS A 550 -20.05 13.35 11.96
C LYS A 550 -18.95 13.02 12.96
N LYS A 551 -19.31 12.27 13.99
CA LYS A 551 -18.39 11.79 15.01
C LYS A 551 -18.79 10.39 15.49
N VAL A 552 -17.78 9.51 15.57
CA VAL A 552 -17.87 8.17 16.18
C VAL A 552 -16.83 8.04 17.27
N VAL A 553 -17.21 7.43 18.38
CA VAL A 553 -16.31 7.09 19.50
C VAL A 553 -16.51 5.62 19.82
N GLU A 554 -15.42 4.90 19.90
CA GLU A 554 -15.40 3.47 20.23
C GLU A 554 -14.37 3.17 21.30
N THR A 555 -14.62 2.15 22.11
CA THR A 555 -13.66 1.62 23.07
C THR A 555 -13.70 0.09 23.04
N GLY A 556 -12.57 -0.53 23.18
CA GLY A 556 -12.47 -1.99 23.15
C GLY A 556 -11.17 -2.50 23.71
N GLU A 557 -10.95 -3.79 23.50
CA GLU A 557 -9.74 -4.45 23.95
C GLU A 557 -9.32 -5.57 22.99
N THR A 558 -8.02 -5.84 22.94
CA THR A 558 -7.44 -6.97 22.23
C THR A 558 -6.62 -7.81 23.18
N HIS A 559 -6.58 -9.12 22.91
CA HIS A 559 -5.95 -10.11 23.77
C HIS A 559 -4.99 -10.99 22.98
N LYS A 560 -3.93 -11.44 23.65
CA LYS A 560 -3.02 -12.46 23.13
C LYS A 560 -2.61 -13.39 24.26
N VAL A 561 -2.66 -14.69 24.00
CA VAL A 561 -2.09 -15.70 24.89
C VAL A 561 -1.29 -16.68 24.04
N THR A 562 -0.03 -16.90 24.40
CA THR A 562 0.85 -17.86 23.72
C THR A 562 1.45 -18.83 24.74
N LEU A 563 1.38 -20.09 24.43
CA LEU A 563 2.07 -21.15 25.17
C LEU A 563 3.22 -21.67 24.32
N THR A 564 4.43 -21.62 24.84
CA THR A 564 5.65 -22.06 24.16
C THR A 564 6.26 -23.23 24.86
N TYR A 565 6.58 -24.28 24.13
CA TYR A 565 7.34 -25.44 24.64
C TYR A 565 8.66 -25.55 23.89
N GLN A 566 9.76 -25.40 24.65
CA GLN A 566 11.13 -25.59 24.17
C GLN A 566 11.48 -27.08 24.26
N ILE A 567 11.58 -27.74 23.13
CA ILE A 567 11.95 -29.16 23.03
C ILE A 567 13.41 -29.31 23.42
N ASP A 568 14.27 -28.53 22.78
CA ASP A 568 15.69 -28.38 23.06
C ASP A 568 16.13 -26.95 22.70
N PRO A 569 17.41 -26.54 22.84
CA PRO A 569 17.84 -25.15 22.51
C PRO A 569 17.53 -24.67 21.11
N ASP A 570 17.45 -25.58 20.13
CA ASP A 570 17.33 -25.29 18.70
C ASP A 570 15.90 -25.55 18.16
N GLN A 571 14.99 -26.09 18.99
CA GLN A 571 13.67 -26.53 18.56
C GLN A 571 12.59 -26.09 19.53
N MET A 572 11.61 -25.33 19.04
CA MET A 572 10.41 -24.97 19.81
C MET A 572 9.13 -25.19 19.03
N VAL A 573 8.05 -25.42 19.78
CA VAL A 573 6.68 -25.37 19.29
C VAL A 573 5.88 -24.41 20.15
N TYR A 574 4.89 -23.76 19.55
CA TYR A 574 4.03 -22.82 20.27
C TYR A 574 2.58 -22.92 19.83
N GLY A 575 1.67 -22.50 20.69
CA GLY A 575 0.26 -22.30 20.38
C GLY A 575 -0.17 -20.90 20.81
N THR A 576 -0.82 -20.16 19.91
CA THR A 576 -1.25 -18.79 20.13
C THR A 576 -2.75 -18.62 19.90
N TYR A 577 -3.41 -17.90 20.82
CA TYR A 577 -4.68 -17.23 20.62
C TYR A 577 -4.43 -15.72 20.58
N SER A 578 -4.87 -15.03 19.53
CA SER A 578 -4.71 -13.58 19.41
C SER A 578 -5.91 -12.91 18.74
N THR A 579 -6.12 -11.65 19.07
CA THR A 579 -7.17 -10.83 18.49
C THR A 579 -6.61 -9.52 17.94
N GLY A 580 -7.20 -9.05 16.84
CA GLY A 580 -6.94 -7.76 16.23
C GLY A 580 -8.25 -7.05 15.91
N PHE A 581 -8.17 -5.77 15.62
CA PHE A 581 -9.31 -4.96 15.23
C PHE A 581 -8.89 -3.87 14.25
N ARG A 582 -9.86 -3.44 13.45
CA ARG A 582 -9.81 -2.23 12.67
C ARG A 582 -10.96 -1.34 13.14
N PRO A 583 -10.71 -0.07 13.53
CA PRO A 583 -11.76 0.81 14.06
C PRO A 583 -12.89 1.02 13.08
N GLY A 584 -14.10 1.22 13.63
CA GLY A 584 -15.22 1.78 12.91
C GLY A 584 -14.99 3.24 12.55
N GLY A 585 -15.88 3.79 11.74
CA GLY A 585 -15.76 5.18 11.30
C GLY A 585 -17.03 5.75 10.69
N ASN A 586 -16.93 6.97 10.23
CA ASN A 586 -18.03 7.68 9.60
C ASN A 586 -18.07 7.43 8.10
N ASN A 587 -19.26 7.16 7.57
CA ASN A 587 -19.52 7.21 6.15
C ASN A 587 -19.51 8.65 5.64
N ARG A 588 -19.01 8.87 4.42
CA ARG A 588 -18.90 10.18 3.78
C ARG A 588 -20.26 10.79 3.42
N VAL A 589 -21.23 9.94 3.08
CA VAL A 589 -22.56 10.34 2.66
C VAL A 589 -23.37 10.76 3.88
N GLU A 590 -24.03 11.94 3.83
CA GLU A 590 -24.97 12.33 4.85
C GLU A 590 -26.14 11.33 4.97
N GLY A 591 -26.70 11.17 6.16
CA GLY A 591 -27.78 10.22 6.39
C GLY A 591 -27.36 8.74 6.46
N VAL A 592 -26.17 8.37 5.93
CA VAL A 592 -25.66 7.00 6.06
C VAL A 592 -25.03 6.80 7.44
N ALA A 593 -25.44 5.74 8.12
CA ALA A 593 -24.94 5.40 9.44
C ALA A 593 -23.42 5.16 9.45
N PRO A 594 -22.75 5.40 10.58
CA PRO A 594 -21.39 4.94 10.79
C PRO A 594 -21.28 3.42 10.64
N TYR A 595 -20.10 2.96 10.20
CA TYR A 595 -19.77 1.54 10.21
C TYR A 595 -19.04 1.16 11.51
N ASN A 596 -19.25 -0.08 11.95
CA ASN A 596 -18.65 -0.60 13.16
C ASN A 596 -17.21 -1.11 12.91
N SER A 597 -16.45 -1.29 14.00
CA SER A 597 -15.18 -2.02 13.92
C SER A 597 -15.36 -3.45 13.46
N ASP A 598 -14.42 -3.94 12.68
CA ASP A 598 -14.28 -5.37 12.41
C ASP A 598 -13.19 -6.00 13.29
N ARG A 599 -13.26 -7.31 13.48
CA ARG A 599 -12.40 -8.05 14.41
C ARG A 599 -11.91 -9.33 13.80
N LEU A 600 -10.64 -9.63 14.06
CA LEU A 600 -10.01 -10.88 13.69
C LEU A 600 -9.61 -11.65 14.94
N THR A 601 -10.02 -12.92 15.03
CA THR A 601 -9.58 -13.87 16.04
C THR A 601 -8.75 -14.94 15.38
N ASN A 602 -7.55 -15.21 15.88
CA ASN A 602 -6.61 -16.19 15.37
C ASN A 602 -6.32 -17.27 16.41
N ILE A 603 -6.30 -18.52 15.96
CA ILE A 603 -5.75 -19.66 16.66
C ILE A 603 -4.65 -20.24 15.78
N GLU A 604 -3.45 -20.34 16.32
CA GLU A 604 -2.25 -20.73 15.59
C GLU A 604 -1.43 -21.75 16.37
N VAL A 605 -0.88 -22.73 15.68
CA VAL A 605 0.16 -23.64 16.18
C VAL A 605 1.35 -23.55 15.24
N GLY A 606 2.51 -23.19 15.79
CA GLY A 606 3.71 -23.03 14.99
C GLY A 606 4.92 -23.73 15.58
N TRP A 607 5.95 -23.81 14.79
CA TRP A 607 7.24 -24.37 15.13
C TRP A 607 8.39 -23.53 14.60
N LYS A 608 9.50 -23.55 15.32
CA LYS A 608 10.80 -23.00 14.90
C LYS A 608 11.88 -23.99 15.21
N THR A 609 12.65 -24.37 14.19
CA THR A 609 13.61 -25.47 14.31
C THR A 609 14.87 -25.19 13.51
N ASP A 610 16.01 -25.39 14.14
CA ASP A 610 17.33 -25.47 13.52
C ASP A 610 17.88 -26.89 13.66
N TRP A 611 18.48 -27.40 12.58
CA TRP A 611 18.98 -28.76 12.44
C TRP A 611 20.40 -28.79 11.94
N PHE A 612 21.11 -29.87 12.17
CA PHE A 612 22.47 -30.13 11.66
C PHE A 612 23.44 -28.99 12.01
N THR A 613 23.46 -28.58 13.28
CA THR A 613 24.32 -27.48 13.77
C THR A 613 24.11 -26.22 12.92
N HIS A 614 22.85 -25.76 12.84
CA HIS A 614 22.39 -24.55 12.13
C HIS A 614 22.63 -24.56 10.59
N HIS A 615 22.74 -25.74 9.95
CA HIS A 615 22.79 -25.85 8.51
C HIS A 615 21.40 -25.86 7.85
N LEU A 616 20.37 -26.28 8.57
CA LEU A 616 18.99 -26.30 8.09
C LEU A 616 18.06 -25.64 9.12
N ARG A 617 17.41 -24.58 8.70
CA ARG A 617 16.35 -23.90 9.44
C ARG A 617 15.00 -24.20 8.80
N ALA A 618 14.00 -24.61 9.60
CA ALA A 618 12.65 -24.86 9.11
C ALA A 618 11.61 -24.34 10.11
N ASN A 619 10.95 -23.26 9.74
CA ASN A 619 9.92 -22.59 10.52
C ASN A 619 8.56 -22.73 9.85
N GLY A 620 7.47 -22.67 10.62
CA GLY A 620 6.15 -22.66 10.04
C GLY A 620 5.04 -22.53 11.07
N ALA A 621 3.81 -22.33 10.56
CA ALA A 621 2.61 -22.23 11.37
C ALA A 621 1.38 -22.79 10.63
N LEU A 622 0.49 -23.42 11.39
CA LEU A 622 -0.88 -23.74 11.00
C LEU A 622 -1.78 -22.74 11.68
N PHE A 623 -2.72 -22.14 10.96
CA PHE A 623 -3.59 -21.11 11.50
C PHE A 623 -5.06 -21.30 11.09
N TYR A 624 -5.93 -20.82 11.97
CA TYR A 624 -7.35 -20.61 11.70
C TYR A 624 -7.75 -19.23 12.20
N GLU A 625 -8.29 -18.40 11.29
CA GLU A 625 -8.70 -17.04 11.58
C GLU A 625 -10.20 -16.88 11.33
N ARG A 626 -10.90 -16.18 12.22
CA ARG A 626 -12.29 -15.77 12.07
C ARG A 626 -12.33 -14.26 11.99
N TRP A 627 -12.79 -13.75 10.84
CA TRP A 627 -13.00 -12.33 10.60
C TRP A 627 -14.47 -12.01 10.73
N SER A 628 -14.83 -11.17 11.69
CA SER A 628 -16.20 -10.78 12.02
C SER A 628 -16.45 -9.34 11.59
N ASP A 629 -17.66 -9.09 11.09
CA ASP A 629 -18.16 -7.75 10.72
C ASP A 629 -17.26 -7.04 9.69
N MET A 630 -16.78 -7.78 8.66
CA MET A 630 -15.87 -7.27 7.63
C MET A 630 -16.33 -5.92 7.08
N GLN A 631 -15.45 -4.92 7.16
CA GLN A 631 -15.67 -3.62 6.52
C GLN A 631 -15.33 -3.75 5.03
N LEU A 632 -16.30 -3.48 4.18
CA LEU A 632 -16.16 -3.45 2.72
C LEU A 632 -16.60 -2.10 2.17
N SER A 633 -15.86 -1.59 1.20
CA SER A 633 -16.31 -0.49 0.35
C SER A 633 -17.29 -1.04 -0.68
N VAL A 634 -18.52 -0.55 -0.66
CA VAL A 634 -19.57 -0.99 -1.56
C VAL A 634 -20.16 0.20 -2.31
N PHE A 635 -20.45 -0.02 -3.55
CA PHE A 635 -21.08 0.96 -4.41
C PHE A 635 -22.61 0.85 -4.25
N GLY A 636 -23.25 1.92 -3.75
CA GLY A 636 -24.68 1.94 -3.55
C GLY A 636 -25.47 2.09 -4.85
N ALA A 637 -26.77 1.78 -4.81
CA ALA A 637 -27.68 1.98 -5.93
C ALA A 637 -27.76 3.44 -6.41
N ASN A 638 -27.35 4.38 -5.57
CA ASN A 638 -27.25 5.82 -5.84
C ASN A 638 -25.96 6.23 -6.55
N GLY A 639 -25.08 5.29 -6.93
CA GLY A 639 -23.82 5.58 -7.59
C GLY A 639 -22.71 6.08 -6.66
N ILE A 640 -22.83 5.89 -5.35
CA ILE A 640 -21.89 6.42 -4.36
C ILE A 640 -21.32 5.28 -3.51
N THR A 641 -19.99 5.28 -3.31
CA THR A 641 -19.34 4.32 -2.43
C THR A 641 -19.57 4.63 -0.97
N SER A 642 -20.01 3.62 -0.21
CA SER A 642 -20.12 3.64 1.26
C SER A 642 -19.42 2.43 1.86
N ILE A 643 -19.03 2.54 3.14
CA ILE A 643 -18.46 1.42 3.88
C ILE A 643 -19.57 0.75 4.69
N VAL A 644 -19.66 -0.56 4.56
CA VAL A 644 -20.62 -1.38 5.31
C VAL A 644 -19.90 -2.52 6.04
N ASN A 645 -20.50 -3.02 7.11
CA ASN A 645 -20.11 -4.28 7.72
C ASN A 645 -20.86 -5.41 6.97
N ALA A 646 -20.16 -6.04 6.01
CA ALA A 646 -20.82 -6.84 4.99
C ALA A 646 -21.13 -8.28 5.41
N ALA A 647 -20.16 -9.02 5.93
CA ALA A 647 -20.29 -10.43 6.28
C ALA A 647 -19.20 -10.86 7.26
N ASN A 648 -19.21 -12.13 7.65
CA ASN A 648 -18.10 -12.78 8.33
C ASN A 648 -17.33 -13.66 7.36
N ALA A 649 -16.02 -13.87 7.63
CA ALA A 649 -15.19 -14.80 6.88
C ALA A 649 -14.40 -15.73 7.80
N GLY A 650 -14.02 -16.89 7.27
CA GLY A 650 -13.11 -17.83 7.88
C GLY A 650 -11.89 -18.05 6.99
N VAL A 651 -10.72 -18.04 7.60
CA VAL A 651 -9.45 -18.29 6.91
C VAL A 651 -8.71 -19.41 7.61
N LYS A 652 -8.18 -20.36 6.85
CA LYS A 652 -7.34 -21.43 7.37
C LYS A 652 -6.17 -21.67 6.43
N GLY A 653 -5.03 -22.01 7.00
CA GLY A 653 -3.86 -22.21 6.15
C GLY A 653 -2.65 -22.76 6.89
N ILE A 654 -1.60 -22.88 6.11
CA ILE A 654 -0.24 -23.21 6.55
C ILE A 654 0.74 -22.27 5.86
N GLU A 655 1.71 -21.81 6.62
CA GLU A 655 2.87 -21.10 6.12
C GLU A 655 4.15 -21.74 6.59
N SER A 656 5.19 -21.71 5.78
CA SER A 656 6.50 -22.28 6.11
C SER A 656 7.62 -21.55 5.40
N GLU A 657 8.75 -21.52 6.05
CA GLU A 657 10.01 -20.99 5.55
C GLU A 657 11.13 -22.00 5.83
N VAL A 658 11.98 -22.23 4.83
CA VAL A 658 13.11 -23.15 4.92
C VAL A 658 14.37 -22.46 4.37
N SER A 659 15.47 -22.53 5.11
CA SER A 659 16.79 -22.13 4.65
C SER A 659 17.76 -23.29 4.91
N TRP A 660 18.46 -23.73 3.87
CA TRP A 660 19.34 -24.88 3.92
C TRP A 660 20.69 -24.61 3.26
N LEU A 661 21.73 -24.64 4.06
CA LEU A 661 23.12 -24.67 3.58
C LEU A 661 23.48 -26.12 3.25
N VAL A 662 23.21 -26.52 2.00
CA VAL A 662 23.33 -27.92 1.54
C VAL A 662 24.78 -28.40 1.58
N VAL A 663 25.67 -27.54 1.10
CA VAL A 663 27.12 -27.65 1.18
C VAL A 663 27.68 -26.25 1.40
N GLU A 664 28.92 -26.13 1.80
CA GLU A 664 29.58 -24.87 2.22
C GLU A 664 29.29 -23.65 1.33
N ASN A 665 29.03 -23.86 0.06
CA ASN A 665 28.84 -22.77 -0.93
C ASN A 665 27.45 -22.73 -1.59
N LEU A 666 26.55 -23.68 -1.27
CA LEU A 666 25.21 -23.76 -1.85
C LEU A 666 24.15 -23.56 -0.79
N THR A 667 23.48 -22.44 -0.88
CA THR A 667 22.30 -22.13 -0.07
C THR A 667 21.03 -22.33 -0.89
N LEU A 668 20.10 -23.11 -0.36
CA LEU A 668 18.72 -23.19 -0.84
C LEU A 668 17.81 -22.52 0.20
N SER A 669 17.00 -21.59 -0.23
CA SER A 669 15.98 -20.98 0.61
C SER A 669 14.62 -21.00 -0.10
N GLY A 670 13.57 -21.06 0.67
CA GLY A 670 12.23 -21.00 0.12
C GLY A 670 11.18 -20.73 1.18
N SER A 671 10.10 -20.10 0.78
CA SER A 671 8.95 -19.88 1.64
C SER A 671 7.67 -20.10 0.87
N GLY A 672 6.61 -20.48 1.61
CA GLY A 672 5.33 -20.75 0.99
C GLY A 672 4.17 -20.62 1.96
N THR A 673 3.03 -20.22 1.42
CA THR A 673 1.77 -20.12 2.15
C THR A 673 0.65 -20.78 1.34
N TYR A 674 -0.11 -21.64 1.99
CA TYR A 674 -1.40 -22.13 1.48
C TYR A 674 -2.52 -21.54 2.33
N VAL A 675 -3.48 -20.88 1.70
CA VAL A 675 -4.61 -20.18 2.35
C VAL A 675 -5.92 -20.57 1.70
N ASP A 676 -6.94 -20.90 2.50
CA ASP A 676 -8.32 -20.99 2.06
C ASP A 676 -9.15 -19.97 2.87
N ALA A 677 -9.44 -18.84 2.25
CA ALA A 677 -10.18 -17.71 2.83
C ALA A 677 -11.54 -17.58 2.16
N ARG A 678 -12.64 -17.65 2.95
CA ARG A 678 -14.01 -17.65 2.43
C ARG A 678 -14.97 -16.93 3.35
N THR A 679 -16.04 -16.37 2.77
CA THR A 679 -17.18 -15.90 3.54
C THR A 679 -17.83 -17.07 4.29
N THR A 680 -18.34 -16.81 5.50
CA THR A 680 -19.10 -17.78 6.32
C THR A 680 -20.56 -17.41 6.47
N GLN A 681 -20.95 -16.30 5.88
CA GLN A 681 -22.33 -15.79 5.81
C GLN A 681 -22.58 -15.22 4.42
N ASP A 682 -23.85 -15.15 4.03
CA ASP A 682 -24.24 -14.45 2.82
C ASP A 682 -24.02 -12.95 2.97
N TYR A 683 -23.47 -12.34 1.94
CA TYR A 683 -23.44 -10.90 1.78
C TYR A 683 -24.59 -10.47 0.89
N CYS A 684 -25.57 -9.75 1.46
CA CYS A 684 -26.73 -9.25 0.74
C CYS A 684 -26.55 -7.76 0.41
N ASN A 685 -27.30 -7.28 -0.59
CA ASN A 685 -27.32 -5.84 -0.87
C ASN A 685 -27.71 -5.05 0.38
N PRO A 686 -27.01 -3.94 0.67
CA PRO A 686 -27.46 -3.02 1.71
C PRO A 686 -28.88 -2.52 1.44
N ASP A 687 -29.66 -2.38 2.49
CA ASP A 687 -30.94 -1.69 2.41
C ASP A 687 -30.74 -0.27 1.83
N PRO A 688 -31.47 0.13 0.78
CA PRO A 688 -31.22 1.39 0.10
C PRO A 688 -31.45 2.64 0.98
N THR A 689 -32.20 2.51 2.06
CA THR A 689 -32.54 3.62 2.96
C THR A 689 -31.61 3.67 4.17
N THR A 690 -31.40 2.51 4.81
CA THR A 690 -30.63 2.43 6.06
C THR A 690 -29.17 2.08 5.83
N GLN A 691 -28.81 1.62 4.64
CA GLN A 691 -27.48 1.07 4.27
C GLN A 691 -27.03 -0.09 5.19
N GLN A 692 -27.96 -0.74 5.87
CA GLN A 692 -27.69 -1.92 6.67
C GLN A 692 -27.67 -3.17 5.80
N VAL A 693 -26.69 -4.02 6.04
CA VAL A 693 -26.57 -5.33 5.37
C VAL A 693 -27.33 -6.39 6.16
N THR A 694 -28.05 -7.24 5.45
CA THR A 694 -28.66 -8.45 6.00
C THR A 694 -27.90 -9.67 5.52
N HIS A 695 -28.09 -10.81 6.20
CA HIS A 695 -27.41 -12.07 5.84
C HIS A 695 -28.39 -13.17 5.40
N ASN A 696 -29.64 -12.80 5.15
CA ASN A 696 -30.72 -13.70 4.73
C ASN A 696 -31.49 -13.03 3.59
N CYS A 697 -31.06 -13.23 2.37
CA CYS A 697 -31.72 -12.77 1.15
C CYS A 697 -31.81 -13.89 0.14
N THR A 698 -32.72 -13.75 -0.81
CA THR A 698 -32.92 -14.75 -1.89
C THR A 698 -31.86 -14.68 -2.97
N ASP A 699 -31.17 -13.53 -3.08
CA ASP A 699 -30.15 -13.27 -4.12
C ASP A 699 -28.95 -12.55 -3.49
N PRO A 700 -28.04 -13.28 -2.82
CA PRO A 700 -26.88 -12.68 -2.20
C PRO A 700 -25.85 -12.21 -3.22
N GLN A 701 -25.23 -11.05 -2.96
CA GLN A 701 -24.10 -10.53 -3.76
C GLN A 701 -22.87 -11.42 -3.67
N ALA A 702 -22.67 -12.06 -2.53
CA ALA A 702 -21.69 -13.12 -2.33
C ALA A 702 -22.28 -14.17 -1.38
N PRO A 703 -22.64 -15.37 -1.87
CA PRO A 703 -23.08 -16.47 -1.02
C PRO A 703 -22.05 -16.90 0.00
N SER A 704 -22.48 -17.47 1.12
CA SER A 704 -21.59 -18.15 2.06
C SER A 704 -20.71 -19.19 1.34
N GLY A 705 -19.40 -19.16 1.60
CA GLY A 705 -18.41 -19.99 0.91
C GLY A 705 -17.71 -19.30 -0.28
N THR A 706 -18.08 -18.06 -0.62
CA THR A 706 -17.39 -17.27 -1.67
C THR A 706 -15.94 -17.01 -1.25
N PRO A 707 -14.93 -17.24 -2.11
CA PRO A 707 -13.55 -16.89 -1.84
C PRO A 707 -13.37 -15.39 -1.61
N LEU A 708 -12.48 -15.01 -0.70
CA LEU A 708 -12.09 -13.61 -0.55
C LEU A 708 -11.23 -13.16 -1.74
N PRO A 709 -11.39 -11.88 -2.19
CA PRO A 709 -10.67 -11.38 -3.36
C PRO A 709 -9.15 -11.29 -3.10
N VAL A 710 -8.36 -11.22 -4.18
CA VAL A 710 -6.90 -10.99 -4.15
C VAL A 710 -6.16 -11.98 -3.24
N THR A 711 -6.72 -13.17 -3.08
CA THR A 711 -6.21 -14.20 -2.16
C THR A 711 -5.87 -15.47 -2.93
N PRO A 712 -4.63 -15.61 -3.45
CA PRO A 712 -4.18 -16.85 -4.06
C PRO A 712 -4.11 -17.96 -3.02
N LYS A 713 -4.62 -19.14 -3.34
CA LYS A 713 -4.57 -20.30 -2.42
C LYS A 713 -3.16 -20.76 -2.12
N LEU A 714 -2.25 -20.62 -3.08
CA LEU A 714 -0.85 -21.01 -2.95
C LEU A 714 0.03 -19.91 -3.49
N LYS A 715 0.94 -19.43 -2.65
CA LYS A 715 2.04 -18.56 -3.05
C LYS A 715 3.33 -19.16 -2.49
N VAL A 716 4.33 -19.37 -3.35
CA VAL A 716 5.61 -19.94 -2.97
C VAL A 716 6.73 -19.22 -3.70
N ASN A 717 7.87 -19.11 -3.05
CA ASN A 717 9.13 -18.70 -3.67
C ASN A 717 10.25 -19.66 -3.26
N GLY A 718 11.29 -19.74 -4.11
CA GLY A 718 12.48 -20.53 -3.83
C GLY A 718 13.67 -19.90 -4.49
N THR A 719 14.80 -19.89 -3.79
CA THR A 719 16.09 -19.34 -4.23
C THR A 719 17.17 -20.40 -4.09
N ALA A 720 17.98 -20.54 -5.14
CA ALA A 720 19.20 -21.33 -5.10
C ALA A 720 20.39 -20.40 -5.41
N ARG A 721 21.33 -20.28 -4.47
CA ARG A 721 22.52 -19.44 -4.59
C ARG A 721 23.78 -20.26 -4.38
N TYR A 722 24.65 -20.24 -5.38
CA TYR A 722 25.95 -20.90 -5.31
C TYR A 722 27.08 -19.87 -5.35
N LYS A 723 27.90 -19.84 -4.31
CA LYS A 723 29.08 -18.98 -4.17
C LYS A 723 30.33 -19.77 -4.60
N PHE A 724 31.28 -19.14 -5.27
CA PHE A 724 32.53 -19.73 -5.69
C PHE A 724 33.62 -18.66 -5.89
N GLU A 725 34.85 -19.06 -5.85
CA GLU A 725 35.98 -18.17 -6.05
C GLU A 725 36.58 -18.34 -7.46
N VAL A 726 36.92 -17.22 -8.08
CA VAL A 726 37.68 -17.16 -9.35
C VAL A 726 38.93 -16.32 -9.15
N GLY A 727 40.04 -16.96 -8.85
CA GLY A 727 41.22 -16.25 -8.38
C GLY A 727 40.95 -15.57 -7.04
N ASP A 728 41.16 -14.25 -6.96
CA ASP A 728 40.93 -13.45 -5.75
C ASP A 728 39.50 -12.90 -5.67
N TYR A 729 38.62 -13.23 -6.63
CA TYR A 729 37.28 -12.71 -6.73
C TYR A 729 36.29 -13.70 -6.15
N GLN A 730 35.42 -13.19 -5.26
CA GLN A 730 34.24 -13.91 -4.79
C GLN A 730 33.15 -13.76 -5.83
N SER A 731 32.61 -14.86 -6.31
CA SER A 731 31.63 -14.91 -7.39
C SER A 731 30.38 -15.70 -6.94
N PHE A 732 29.27 -15.45 -7.57
CA PHE A 732 28.06 -16.23 -7.33
C PHE A 732 27.22 -16.34 -8.60
N VAL A 733 26.35 -17.36 -8.58
CA VAL A 733 25.18 -17.47 -9.46
C VAL A 733 23.93 -17.74 -8.61
N GLN A 734 22.82 -17.17 -9.02
CA GLN A 734 21.55 -17.31 -8.29
C GLN A 734 20.40 -17.52 -9.27
N GLY A 735 19.47 -18.36 -8.89
CA GLY A 735 18.18 -18.52 -9.55
C GLY A 735 17.04 -18.45 -8.54
N VAL A 736 16.00 -17.75 -8.90
CA VAL A 736 14.79 -17.56 -8.07
C VAL A 736 13.59 -18.04 -8.86
N VAL A 737 12.67 -18.72 -8.19
CA VAL A 737 11.35 -19.07 -8.74
C VAL A 737 10.27 -18.52 -7.82
N ILE A 738 9.25 -17.87 -8.41
CA ILE A 738 8.08 -17.37 -7.68
C ILE A 738 6.85 -17.92 -8.37
N HIS A 739 5.96 -18.55 -7.59
CA HIS A 739 4.70 -19.07 -8.09
C HIS A 739 3.53 -18.56 -7.26
N GLN A 740 2.47 -18.14 -7.95
CA GLN A 740 1.20 -17.76 -7.36
C GLN A 740 0.07 -18.49 -8.09
N SER A 741 -0.83 -19.14 -7.33
CA SER A 741 -2.03 -19.78 -7.89
C SER A 741 -3.05 -18.73 -8.33
N SER A 742 -4.07 -19.18 -9.08
CA SER A 742 -5.21 -18.34 -9.45
C SER A 742 -5.96 -17.84 -8.20
N SER A 743 -6.56 -16.64 -8.30
CA SER A 743 -7.42 -16.02 -7.30
C SER A 743 -8.55 -15.23 -7.96
N THR A 744 -9.47 -14.71 -7.16
CA THR A 744 -10.53 -13.79 -7.60
C THR A 744 -10.09 -12.35 -7.41
N SER A 745 -10.66 -11.41 -8.20
CA SER A 745 -10.45 -9.98 -8.04
C SER A 745 -11.56 -9.32 -7.22
N ALA A 746 -12.78 -9.86 -7.28
CA ALA A 746 -13.95 -9.26 -6.65
C ALA A 746 -14.62 -10.23 -5.67
N LEU A 747 -15.28 -9.68 -4.64
CA LEU A 747 -16.11 -10.44 -3.72
C LEU A 747 -17.51 -10.69 -4.31
N GLN A 748 -18.07 -9.70 -5.00
CA GLN A 748 -19.39 -9.82 -5.61
C GLN A 748 -19.34 -10.79 -6.78
N THR A 749 -20.15 -11.85 -6.73
CA THR A 749 -20.11 -12.93 -7.73
C THR A 749 -20.42 -12.44 -9.14
N ALA A 750 -21.38 -11.53 -9.29
CA ALA A 750 -21.72 -10.95 -10.59
C ALA A 750 -20.55 -10.14 -11.22
N GLN A 751 -19.77 -9.45 -10.39
CA GLN A 751 -18.59 -8.75 -10.86
C GLN A 751 -17.48 -9.74 -11.23
N GLU A 752 -17.21 -10.71 -10.38
CA GLU A 752 -16.22 -11.75 -10.65
C GLU A 752 -16.52 -12.57 -11.91
N ASP A 753 -17.80 -12.93 -12.14
CA ASP A 753 -18.25 -13.65 -13.35
C ASP A 753 -17.99 -12.81 -14.61
N ALA A 754 -18.07 -11.51 -14.53
CA ALA A 754 -17.84 -10.59 -15.65
C ALA A 754 -16.35 -10.34 -15.95
N ILE A 755 -15.54 -10.09 -14.90
CA ILE A 755 -14.12 -9.77 -15.09
C ILE A 755 -13.21 -11.01 -15.08
N GLY A 756 -13.72 -12.13 -14.57
CA GLY A 756 -13.03 -13.42 -14.53
C GLY A 756 -11.90 -13.49 -13.49
N ASN A 757 -11.46 -14.72 -13.24
CA ASN A 757 -10.40 -15.01 -12.29
C ASN A 757 -9.03 -14.47 -12.75
N LEU A 758 -8.21 -14.08 -11.81
CA LEU A 758 -6.78 -13.84 -12.00
C LEU A 758 -6.08 -15.19 -12.27
N PRO A 759 -5.39 -15.36 -13.40
CA PRO A 759 -4.73 -16.61 -13.72
C PRO A 759 -3.49 -16.84 -12.85
N HIS A 760 -3.15 -18.10 -12.62
CA HIS A 760 -1.90 -18.48 -11.99
C HIS A 760 -0.69 -18.05 -12.84
N PHE A 761 0.43 -17.76 -12.20
CA PHE A 761 1.68 -17.50 -12.90
C PHE A 761 2.89 -18.06 -12.15
N THR A 762 3.98 -18.21 -12.90
CA THR A 762 5.31 -18.54 -12.38
C THR A 762 6.32 -17.67 -13.08
N THR A 763 7.20 -17.02 -12.28
CA THR A 763 8.34 -16.26 -12.80
C THR A 763 9.66 -16.87 -12.37
N PHE A 764 10.69 -16.55 -13.12
CA PHE A 764 12.07 -16.95 -12.85
C PHE A 764 12.95 -15.72 -12.97
N ASP A 765 13.79 -15.52 -11.96
CA ASP A 765 14.80 -14.48 -11.94
C ASP A 765 16.18 -15.14 -11.86
N PHE A 766 17.18 -14.53 -12.51
CA PHE A 766 18.54 -15.02 -12.48
C PHE A 766 19.50 -13.86 -12.24
N SER A 767 20.52 -14.10 -11.42
CA SER A 767 21.62 -13.16 -11.25
C SER A 767 22.97 -13.86 -11.16
N ALA A 768 24.00 -13.14 -11.54
CA ALA A 768 25.37 -13.56 -11.40
C ALA A 768 26.23 -12.35 -11.08
N GLY A 769 27.16 -12.50 -10.18
CA GLY A 769 28.04 -11.41 -9.78
C GLY A 769 29.41 -11.87 -9.38
N THR A 770 30.32 -10.90 -9.35
CA THR A 770 31.69 -11.06 -8.90
C THR A 770 32.16 -9.81 -8.17
N GLY A 771 33.12 -9.94 -7.28
CA GLY A 771 33.63 -8.81 -6.53
C GLY A 771 34.83 -9.16 -5.65
N MET A 772 35.26 -8.17 -4.92
CA MET A 772 36.20 -8.28 -3.82
C MET A 772 35.54 -7.78 -2.54
N LYS A 773 36.31 -7.69 -1.46
CA LYS A 773 35.79 -7.27 -0.15
C LYS A 773 35.05 -5.92 -0.18
N ASP A 774 35.47 -5.00 -1.01
CA ASP A 774 35.08 -3.58 -1.05
C ASP A 774 34.26 -3.18 -2.29
N TRP A 775 34.13 -4.07 -3.29
CA TRP A 775 33.28 -3.79 -4.45
C TRP A 775 32.62 -5.05 -5.01
N LYS A 776 31.48 -4.87 -5.66
CA LYS A 776 30.68 -5.93 -6.29
C LYS A 776 30.15 -5.45 -7.63
N LEU A 777 30.21 -6.32 -8.63
CA LEU A 777 29.54 -6.14 -9.91
C LEU A 777 28.56 -7.29 -10.11
N GLU A 778 27.34 -6.98 -10.44
CA GLU A 778 26.26 -7.95 -10.62
C GLU A 778 25.49 -7.67 -11.90
N ALA A 779 25.14 -8.73 -12.62
CA ALA A 779 24.20 -8.71 -13.73
C ALA A 779 22.98 -9.55 -13.35
N TYR A 780 21.78 -9.07 -13.68
CA TYR A 780 20.54 -9.74 -13.32
C TYR A 780 19.51 -9.68 -14.44
N ILE A 781 18.55 -10.57 -14.39
CA ILE A 781 17.32 -10.58 -15.17
C ILE A 781 16.17 -11.04 -14.26
N GLU A 782 15.17 -10.22 -14.12
CA GLU A 782 13.91 -10.50 -13.41
C GLU A 782 12.82 -10.82 -14.42
N ASN A 783 11.87 -11.68 -14.00
CA ASN A 783 10.81 -12.15 -14.87
C ASN A 783 11.35 -12.54 -16.27
N ALA A 784 12.38 -13.40 -16.28
CA ALA A 784 13.19 -13.74 -17.46
C ALA A 784 12.40 -14.21 -18.68
N PHE A 785 11.17 -14.72 -18.47
CA PHE A 785 10.29 -15.18 -19.53
C PHE A 785 9.17 -14.19 -19.87
N ASP A 786 9.25 -12.94 -19.39
CA ASP A 786 8.32 -11.84 -19.68
C ASP A 786 6.84 -12.21 -19.40
N LYS A 787 6.60 -12.90 -18.29
CA LYS A 787 5.25 -13.34 -17.88
C LYS A 787 4.41 -12.14 -17.41
N ARG A 788 3.13 -12.11 -17.80
CA ARG A 788 2.13 -11.19 -17.24
C ARG A 788 1.42 -11.90 -16.09
N GLY A 789 1.94 -11.70 -14.86
CA GLY A 789 1.26 -12.17 -13.66
C GLY A 789 0.24 -11.13 -13.22
N GLU A 790 -1.03 -11.40 -13.42
CA GLU A 790 -2.10 -10.48 -13.03
C GLU A 790 -2.29 -10.50 -11.51
N LEU A 791 -2.25 -9.34 -10.88
CA LEU A 791 -2.39 -9.16 -9.44
C LEU A 791 -3.76 -8.60 -9.05
N SER A 792 -4.38 -7.80 -9.92
CA SER A 792 -5.75 -7.33 -9.75
C SER A 792 -6.40 -7.01 -11.09
N ARG A 793 -7.73 -7.15 -11.13
CA ARG A 793 -8.59 -6.63 -12.20
C ARG A 793 -9.56 -5.65 -11.57
N VAL A 794 -9.67 -4.47 -12.12
CA VAL A 794 -10.49 -3.38 -11.60
C VAL A 794 -11.40 -2.82 -12.67
N THR A 795 -12.58 -2.36 -12.26
CA THR A 795 -13.56 -1.71 -13.13
C THR A 795 -13.86 -0.32 -12.60
N GLN A 796 -14.04 0.65 -13.49
CA GLN A 796 -14.34 2.03 -13.11
C GLN A 796 -15.81 2.23 -12.71
N CYS A 797 -16.68 1.27 -12.98
CA CYS A 797 -18.07 1.34 -12.55
C CYS A 797 -18.61 -0.05 -12.19
N THR A 798 -19.65 -0.07 -11.36
CA THR A 798 -20.24 -1.30 -10.79
C THR A 798 -21.46 -1.82 -11.53
N SER A 799 -21.78 -1.27 -12.71
CA SER A 799 -22.88 -1.77 -13.51
C SER A 799 -22.43 -2.97 -14.34
N ALA A 800 -22.85 -4.17 -13.96
CA ALA A 800 -22.53 -5.43 -14.63
C ALA A 800 -22.80 -5.40 -16.15
N ALA A 801 -23.83 -4.69 -16.58
CA ALA A 801 -24.22 -4.67 -17.99
C ALA A 801 -23.33 -3.76 -18.88
N ILE A 802 -22.50 -2.92 -18.30
CA ILE A 802 -21.93 -1.79 -19.03
C ILE A 802 -20.41 -1.60 -18.78
N CYS A 803 -19.96 -1.69 -17.53
CA CYS A 803 -18.57 -1.40 -17.19
C CYS A 803 -17.69 -2.63 -16.95
N TYR A 804 -18.28 -3.79 -16.79
CA TYR A 804 -17.48 -4.99 -16.52
C TYR A 804 -16.75 -5.54 -17.74
N SER A 805 -17.13 -5.12 -18.95
CA SER A 805 -16.39 -5.47 -20.18
C SER A 805 -15.06 -4.71 -20.32
N ASP A 806 -14.91 -3.57 -19.63
CA ASP A 806 -13.77 -2.67 -19.73
C ASP A 806 -12.97 -2.65 -18.40
N TYR A 807 -12.53 -3.84 -17.96
CA TYR A 807 -11.69 -3.93 -16.79
C TYR A 807 -10.21 -3.60 -17.12
N ARG A 808 -9.52 -3.07 -16.15
CA ARG A 808 -8.08 -2.83 -16.19
C ARG A 808 -7.34 -3.89 -15.40
N VAL A 809 -6.17 -4.25 -15.85
CA VAL A 809 -5.31 -5.26 -15.22
C VAL A 809 -4.06 -4.60 -14.68
N PHE A 810 -3.82 -4.73 -13.38
CA PHE A 810 -2.51 -4.50 -12.80
C PHE A 810 -1.74 -5.83 -12.78
N ALA A 811 -0.56 -5.84 -13.37
CA ALA A 811 0.30 -7.02 -13.47
C ALA A 811 1.67 -6.77 -12.85
N ILE A 812 2.38 -7.85 -12.53
CA ILE A 812 3.79 -7.77 -12.15
C ILE A 812 4.59 -7.04 -13.24
N LYS A 813 5.70 -6.42 -12.84
CA LYS A 813 6.63 -5.76 -13.77
C LYS A 813 7.05 -6.71 -14.90
N PRO A 814 7.12 -6.24 -16.17
CA PRO A 814 7.61 -7.05 -17.28
C PRO A 814 9.08 -7.43 -17.08
N MET A 815 9.60 -8.32 -17.94
CA MET A 815 11.03 -8.69 -17.91
C MET A 815 11.90 -7.45 -17.79
N ASN A 816 12.74 -7.42 -16.75
CA ASN A 816 13.74 -6.38 -16.51
C ASN A 816 15.14 -7.01 -16.45
N PHE A 817 16.14 -6.37 -17.04
CA PHE A 817 17.53 -6.81 -16.96
C PHE A 817 18.46 -5.63 -16.77
N GLY A 818 19.48 -5.83 -15.96
CA GLY A 818 20.35 -4.74 -15.57
C GLY A 818 21.72 -5.20 -15.06
N VAL A 819 22.51 -4.18 -14.77
CA VAL A 819 23.81 -4.31 -14.14
C VAL A 819 23.89 -3.36 -12.97
N LYS A 820 24.32 -3.86 -11.81
CA LYS A 820 24.55 -3.08 -10.59
C LYS A 820 26.02 -3.17 -10.17
N PHE A 821 26.60 -2.01 -9.87
CA PHE A 821 27.93 -1.90 -9.28
C PHE A 821 27.83 -1.24 -7.93
N GLY A 822 28.40 -1.88 -6.91
CA GLY A 822 28.44 -1.35 -5.55
C GLY A 822 29.86 -1.29 -5.01
N GLN A 823 30.14 -0.27 -4.19
CA GLN A 823 31.41 -0.11 -3.47
C GLN A 823 31.18 0.32 -2.03
N LYS A 824 31.90 -0.33 -1.10
CA LYS A 824 31.87 -0.03 0.35
C LYS A 824 33.29 0.38 0.81
N PHE A 825 33.36 1.28 1.81
CA PHE A 825 34.60 1.85 2.35
C PHE A 825 34.67 1.69 3.86
#